data_906e15ec75a2c0937ff509786a53d0fd
#
_entry.id   906e15ec75a2c0937ff509786a53d0fd
#
_cell.length_a   1.000
_cell.length_b   1.000
_cell.length_c   1.000
_cell.angle_alpha   90.00
_cell.angle_beta   90.00
_cell.angle_gamma   90.00
#
_symmetry.space_group_name_H-M   'P 1'
#
loop_
_entity.id
_entity.type
_entity.pdbx_description
1 polymer ?
#
loop_
_entity_poly.entity_id
_entity_poly.type
_entity_poly.pdbx_seq_one_letter_code
_entity_poly.pdbx_strand_id
1 'polypeptide(L)'
;MWSEIQKNGTVKYCERYTDPLTEKIKKVTVTMPKASPQNKNKATRILQGKIDKLLTASPVKSDTTLKELADAVKTPVTALIKKLFLAGKMVNVNSELPFDEASEIALEYNCIAEEEEKVDVIEELLKEDEEDEKDMVPRPPVVCVMGHVDHGKTSLLDAIRQTKVTSGEAGGITQAIGASVVDVNGQTITFLDTPGHEAFTAMRMRGAQSTDIAILVVAADDGVMPQTIEAINHAKAAGIEIIVAINKIDKESANIERVKQELTEYELIPEDWGGSTIFCPVSAHTKEGIDNLLEMILLTADVLELKANPNRKARGIVIEAELDKGRGPVATMLVQKGTLHVGDYIAVGASHGKVRAMTNSRGERVTEALPSTPVQIQGLNTVPDAGEIFMAVDNEKEARTISETYISQGKEKLLADTKQRMSLDDLYSQIQAGNLKELKIIIKADVQGSVEAVKQSLLKLSNDEVVIKCIHAGVGAINESDIILASASNAIVIGFNIRPDARAKDMADSEGVDVRLYRVIYNAIEDIDSAMKGMLDPIYEEKIIGHAEIRQTYKASGIGVIAGSYVLDGTINRNCSVRITREGNLIFEGKLASLKRFKDDVKEVKSGFECGMVFENFQDVAEEDQIEAYEMVEVPRK
;
A
#
# COMPACT_ATOMS: atom_id res chain seq x y z
N MET A 1 -38.51 -33.99 -32.42
CA MET A 1 -39.51 -33.15 -33.16
C MET A 1 -40.43 -34.04 -33.96
N TRP A 2 -41.76 -33.83 -33.93
CA TRP A 2 -42.78 -34.48 -34.79
C TRP A 2 -43.71 -33.40 -35.37
N SER A 3 -44.49 -33.75 -36.39
CA SER A 3 -45.40 -32.81 -37.03
C SER A 3 -46.83 -33.38 -37.11
N GLU A 4 -47.80 -32.51 -36.95
CA GLU A 4 -49.26 -32.82 -37.05
C GLU A 4 -49.87 -31.92 -38.14
N ILE A 5 -50.52 -32.49 -39.13
CA ILE A 5 -51.20 -31.72 -40.18
C ILE A 5 -52.59 -31.32 -39.63
N GLN A 6 -52.90 -30.04 -39.63
CA GLN A 6 -54.17 -29.50 -39.17
C GLN A 6 -55.21 -29.49 -40.29
N LYS A 7 -56.50 -29.50 -39.94
CA LYS A 7 -57.66 -29.53 -40.89
C LYS A 7 -57.63 -28.33 -41.88
N ASN A 8 -56.94 -27.25 -41.56
CA ASN A 8 -56.80 -26.06 -42.41
C ASN A 8 -55.58 -26.10 -43.35
N GLY A 9 -54.91 -27.25 -43.48
CA GLY A 9 -53.71 -27.40 -44.34
C GLY A 9 -52.40 -26.86 -43.79
N THR A 10 -52.42 -26.33 -42.59
CA THR A 10 -51.17 -25.91 -41.89
C THR A 10 -50.52 -27.06 -41.14
N VAL A 11 -49.23 -27.04 -40.95
CA VAL A 11 -48.46 -28.08 -40.27
C VAL A 11 -47.94 -27.56 -38.94
N LYS A 12 -48.33 -28.23 -37.86
CA LYS A 12 -47.90 -27.96 -36.52
C LYS A 12 -46.69 -28.83 -36.16
N TYR A 13 -45.52 -28.20 -36.00
CA TYR A 13 -44.33 -28.87 -35.53
C TYR A 13 -44.26 -28.78 -34.02
N CYS A 14 -43.89 -29.87 -33.37
CA CYS A 14 -43.90 -30.05 -31.94
C CYS A 14 -42.57 -30.64 -31.49
N GLU A 15 -42.08 -30.19 -30.35
CA GLU A 15 -40.91 -30.75 -29.68
C GLU A 15 -41.16 -30.88 -28.19
N ARG A 16 -40.59 -31.91 -27.57
CA ARG A 16 -40.67 -32.11 -26.13
C ARG A 16 -39.34 -31.71 -25.51
N TYR A 17 -39.40 -31.05 -24.37
CA TYR A 17 -38.25 -30.80 -23.54
C TYR A 17 -38.60 -31.18 -22.09
N THR A 18 -37.60 -31.56 -21.32
CA THR A 18 -37.76 -31.81 -19.89
C THR A 18 -37.58 -30.47 -19.18
N ASP A 19 -38.57 -30.05 -18.43
CA ASP A 19 -38.48 -28.84 -17.60
C ASP A 19 -37.56 -29.14 -16.40
N PRO A 20 -36.42 -28.42 -16.26
CA PRO A 20 -35.45 -28.72 -15.20
C PRO A 20 -36.00 -28.52 -13.80
N LEU A 21 -37.05 -27.72 -13.62
CA LEU A 21 -37.67 -27.46 -12.32
C LEU A 21 -38.68 -28.52 -11.87
N THR A 22 -39.42 -29.06 -12.81
CA THR A 22 -40.53 -29.98 -12.49
C THR A 22 -40.27 -31.42 -12.91
N GLU A 23 -39.12 -31.68 -13.57
CA GLU A 23 -38.73 -32.94 -14.21
C GLU A 23 -39.83 -33.50 -15.17
N LYS A 24 -40.86 -32.71 -15.45
CA LYS A 24 -41.97 -33.11 -16.34
C LYS A 24 -41.67 -32.76 -17.79
N ILE A 25 -42.05 -33.67 -18.69
CA ILE A 25 -41.92 -33.43 -20.12
C ILE A 25 -42.97 -32.42 -20.56
N LYS A 26 -42.56 -31.25 -21.01
CA LYS A 26 -43.39 -30.20 -21.61
C LYS A 26 -43.28 -30.19 -23.14
N LYS A 27 -44.29 -29.63 -23.82
CA LYS A 27 -44.37 -29.58 -25.29
C LYS A 27 -44.34 -28.13 -25.76
N VAL A 28 -43.45 -27.81 -26.69
CA VAL A 28 -43.42 -26.52 -27.41
C VAL A 28 -43.86 -26.74 -28.85
N THR A 29 -44.57 -25.78 -29.42
CA THR A 29 -45.17 -25.93 -30.76
C THR A 29 -44.97 -24.69 -31.63
N VAL A 30 -44.83 -24.91 -32.95
CA VAL A 30 -44.77 -23.86 -33.98
C VAL A 30 -45.62 -24.31 -35.18
N THR A 31 -46.45 -23.43 -35.71
CA THR A 31 -47.30 -23.72 -36.87
C THR A 31 -46.71 -23.07 -38.13
N MET A 32 -46.61 -23.83 -39.21
CA MET A 32 -46.11 -23.39 -40.51
C MET A 32 -47.16 -23.57 -41.61
N PRO A 33 -47.18 -22.75 -42.68
CA PRO A 33 -48.21 -22.75 -43.70
C PRO A 33 -48.30 -24.03 -44.53
N LYS A 34 -47.18 -24.71 -44.79
CA LYS A 34 -47.12 -25.94 -45.60
C LYS A 34 -45.97 -26.87 -45.14
N ALA A 35 -46.12 -28.16 -45.38
CA ALA A 35 -45.04 -29.14 -45.18
C ALA A 35 -44.00 -28.99 -46.30
N SER A 36 -42.81 -28.49 -45.98
CA SER A 36 -41.65 -28.46 -46.87
C SER A 36 -40.35 -28.63 -46.04
N PRO A 37 -39.27 -29.15 -46.66
CA PRO A 37 -37.99 -29.29 -45.96
C PRO A 37 -37.48 -27.96 -45.39
N GLN A 38 -37.68 -26.85 -46.12
CA GLN A 38 -37.29 -25.51 -45.67
C GLN A 38 -38.10 -25.06 -44.45
N ASN A 39 -39.42 -25.30 -44.45
CA ASN A 39 -40.32 -24.98 -43.31
C ASN A 39 -40.00 -25.86 -42.11
N LYS A 40 -39.61 -27.12 -42.32
CA LYS A 40 -39.16 -28.02 -41.27
C LYS A 40 -37.90 -27.48 -40.59
N ASN A 41 -36.88 -27.09 -41.36
CA ASN A 41 -35.63 -26.52 -40.81
C ASN A 41 -35.87 -25.19 -40.10
N LYS A 42 -36.76 -24.33 -40.64
CA LYS A 42 -37.15 -23.09 -40.01
C LYS A 42 -37.92 -23.33 -38.69
N ALA A 43 -38.81 -24.29 -38.67
CA ALA A 43 -39.54 -24.70 -37.47
C ALA A 43 -38.60 -25.28 -36.40
N THR A 44 -37.59 -26.08 -36.78
CA THR A 44 -36.59 -26.61 -35.85
C THR A 44 -35.83 -25.48 -35.18
N ARG A 45 -35.32 -24.50 -35.95
CA ARG A 45 -34.60 -23.34 -35.37
C ARG A 45 -35.49 -22.53 -34.41
N ILE A 46 -36.76 -22.31 -34.76
CA ILE A 46 -37.70 -21.56 -33.90
C ILE A 46 -38.05 -22.35 -32.63
N LEU A 47 -38.22 -23.67 -32.72
CA LEU A 47 -38.48 -24.52 -31.56
C LEU A 47 -37.28 -24.59 -30.64
N GLN A 48 -36.07 -24.78 -31.20
CA GLN A 48 -34.84 -24.78 -30.43
C GLN A 48 -34.66 -23.43 -29.70
N GLY A 49 -34.76 -22.31 -30.40
CA GLY A 49 -34.65 -20.99 -29.79
C GLY A 49 -35.77 -20.66 -28.78
N LYS A 50 -36.96 -21.33 -28.86
CA LYS A 50 -37.95 -21.22 -27.80
C LYS A 50 -37.62 -22.09 -26.58
N ILE A 51 -37.05 -23.26 -26.81
CA ILE A 51 -36.60 -24.17 -25.74
C ILE A 51 -35.42 -23.52 -25.04
N ASP A 52 -34.42 -22.99 -25.77
CA ASP A 52 -33.25 -22.30 -25.20
C ASP A 52 -33.69 -21.10 -24.36
N LYS A 53 -34.68 -20.31 -24.82
CA LYS A 53 -35.24 -19.20 -24.03
C LYS A 53 -36.03 -19.64 -22.78
N LEU A 54 -36.56 -20.86 -22.76
CA LEU A 54 -37.25 -21.40 -21.59
C LEU A 54 -36.30 -22.11 -20.63
N LEU A 55 -35.12 -22.53 -21.12
CA LEU A 55 -34.10 -23.20 -20.35
C LEU A 55 -32.99 -22.20 -19.85
N THR A 56 -32.87 -21.01 -20.48
CA THR A 56 -31.96 -19.98 -19.98
C THR A 56 -32.48 -19.43 -18.67
N ALA A 57 -31.82 -19.81 -17.59
CA ALA A 57 -31.92 -19.10 -16.31
C ALA A 57 -31.47 -17.64 -16.51
N SER A 58 -32.24 -16.70 -15.99
CA SER A 58 -31.76 -15.30 -15.96
C SER A 58 -30.81 -15.19 -14.79
N PRO A 59 -29.52 -14.84 -14.99
CA PRO A 59 -28.59 -14.65 -13.90
C PRO A 59 -29.12 -13.53 -12.99
N VAL A 60 -29.18 -13.79 -11.70
CA VAL A 60 -29.57 -12.83 -10.68
C VAL A 60 -28.29 -12.41 -9.96
N LYS A 61 -28.03 -11.11 -9.91
CA LYS A 61 -26.86 -10.56 -9.21
C LYS A 61 -26.95 -10.84 -7.71
N SER A 62 -25.82 -11.00 -7.05
CA SER A 62 -25.74 -11.27 -5.61
C SER A 62 -26.44 -10.20 -4.74
N ASP A 63 -26.57 -8.96 -5.24
CA ASP A 63 -27.27 -7.84 -4.60
C ASP A 63 -28.29 -7.26 -5.59
N THR A 64 -29.35 -8.01 -5.88
CA THR A 64 -30.36 -7.61 -6.86
C THR A 64 -31.39 -6.70 -6.20
N THR A 65 -31.66 -5.55 -6.82
CA THR A 65 -32.75 -4.68 -6.36
C THR A 65 -34.12 -5.33 -6.65
N LEU A 66 -35.10 -5.03 -5.82
CA LEU A 66 -36.48 -5.55 -6.00
C LEU A 66 -37.04 -5.22 -7.39
N LYS A 67 -36.64 -4.11 -7.98
CA LYS A 67 -37.00 -3.68 -9.33
C LYS A 67 -36.39 -4.59 -10.39
N GLU A 68 -35.09 -4.87 -10.31
CA GLU A 68 -34.42 -5.78 -11.26
C GLU A 68 -34.94 -7.18 -11.17
N LEU A 69 -35.21 -7.69 -9.95
CA LEU A 69 -35.86 -8.97 -9.74
C LEU A 69 -37.25 -9.00 -10.36
N ALA A 70 -38.07 -7.95 -10.21
CA ALA A 70 -39.41 -7.85 -10.80
C ALA A 70 -39.35 -7.85 -12.34
N ASP A 71 -38.37 -7.15 -12.91
CA ASP A 71 -38.18 -7.12 -14.38
C ASP A 71 -37.69 -8.48 -14.90
N ALA A 72 -36.81 -9.19 -14.17
CA ALA A 72 -36.32 -10.53 -14.50
C ALA A 72 -37.44 -11.57 -14.46
N VAL A 73 -38.29 -11.53 -13.43
CA VAL A 73 -39.44 -12.41 -13.22
C VAL A 73 -40.66 -11.98 -14.05
N LYS A 74 -40.59 -10.82 -14.74
CA LYS A 74 -41.64 -10.22 -15.57
C LYS A 74 -42.96 -9.99 -14.81
N THR A 75 -42.87 -9.60 -13.56
CA THR A 75 -44.01 -9.27 -12.70
C THR A 75 -43.95 -7.80 -12.27
N PRO A 76 -45.09 -7.13 -12.05
CA PRO A 76 -45.09 -5.75 -11.55
C PRO A 76 -44.43 -5.68 -10.17
N VAL A 77 -43.53 -4.74 -9.96
CA VAL A 77 -42.81 -4.51 -8.69
C VAL A 77 -43.79 -4.40 -7.51
N THR A 78 -44.97 -3.78 -7.73
CA THR A 78 -46.02 -3.63 -6.72
C THR A 78 -46.56 -4.94 -6.22
N ALA A 79 -46.57 -6.00 -7.05
CA ALA A 79 -47.03 -7.33 -6.64
C ALA A 79 -46.02 -8.00 -5.69
N LEU A 80 -44.71 -7.83 -5.97
CA LEU A 80 -43.63 -8.32 -5.09
C LEU A 80 -43.59 -7.57 -3.77
N ILE A 81 -43.74 -6.25 -3.78
CA ILE A 81 -43.82 -5.43 -2.55
C ILE A 81 -44.99 -5.89 -1.68
N LYS A 82 -46.20 -6.06 -2.28
CA LYS A 82 -47.38 -6.52 -1.54
C LYS A 82 -47.15 -7.88 -0.90
N LYS A 83 -46.48 -8.79 -1.59
CA LYS A 83 -46.20 -10.13 -1.10
C LYS A 83 -45.20 -10.11 0.07
N LEU A 84 -44.10 -9.37 -0.06
CA LEU A 84 -43.10 -9.22 1.00
C LEU A 84 -43.66 -8.49 2.22
N PHE A 85 -44.55 -7.52 1.99
CA PHE A 85 -45.28 -6.86 3.06
C PHE A 85 -46.19 -7.81 3.86
N LEU A 86 -46.91 -8.73 3.15
CA LEU A 86 -47.70 -9.77 3.79
C LEU A 86 -46.83 -10.80 4.54
N ALA A 87 -45.59 -10.99 4.14
CA ALA A 87 -44.59 -11.81 4.84
C ALA A 87 -43.89 -11.04 6.01
N GLY A 88 -44.34 -9.81 6.33
CA GLY A 88 -43.83 -9.01 7.45
C GLY A 88 -42.55 -8.20 7.15
N LYS A 89 -42.15 -8.13 5.87
CA LYS A 89 -40.92 -7.37 5.48
C LYS A 89 -41.32 -6.05 4.82
N MET A 90 -40.83 -4.94 5.37
CA MET A 90 -40.97 -3.62 4.77
C MET A 90 -39.84 -3.38 3.77
N VAL A 91 -40.16 -3.41 2.47
CA VAL A 91 -39.21 -3.21 1.37
C VAL A 91 -39.70 -2.10 0.44
N ASN A 92 -38.74 -1.36 -0.11
CA ASN A 92 -38.95 -0.34 -1.13
C ASN A 92 -38.57 -0.87 -2.53
N VAL A 93 -38.93 -0.14 -3.59
CA VAL A 93 -38.62 -0.48 -4.98
C VAL A 93 -37.11 -0.68 -5.21
N ASN A 94 -36.28 0.08 -4.49
CA ASN A 94 -34.80 0.06 -4.58
C ASN A 94 -34.15 -0.71 -3.42
N SER A 95 -34.92 -1.51 -2.66
CA SER A 95 -34.32 -2.35 -1.61
C SER A 95 -33.53 -3.47 -2.25
N GLU A 96 -32.29 -3.64 -1.81
CA GLU A 96 -31.41 -4.76 -2.16
C GLU A 96 -31.90 -6.02 -1.41
N LEU A 97 -32.02 -7.13 -2.10
CA LEU A 97 -32.41 -8.42 -1.53
C LEU A 97 -31.19 -9.34 -1.53
N PRO A 98 -30.91 -10.05 -0.44
CA PRO A 98 -29.92 -11.12 -0.43
C PRO A 98 -30.25 -12.18 -1.47
N PHE A 99 -29.24 -12.84 -2.05
CA PHE A 99 -29.40 -13.86 -3.09
C PHE A 99 -30.39 -14.97 -2.68
N ASP A 100 -30.30 -15.44 -1.44
CA ASP A 100 -31.17 -16.50 -0.93
C ASP A 100 -32.66 -16.09 -1.00
N GLU A 101 -32.99 -14.85 -0.60
CA GLU A 101 -34.38 -14.35 -0.68
C GLU A 101 -34.81 -14.07 -2.11
N ALA A 102 -33.92 -13.55 -2.93
CA ALA A 102 -34.17 -13.32 -4.35
C ALA A 102 -34.40 -14.66 -5.09
N SER A 103 -33.64 -15.69 -4.72
CA SER A 103 -33.76 -17.06 -5.24
C SER A 103 -35.10 -17.72 -4.83
N GLU A 104 -35.52 -17.60 -3.58
CA GLU A 104 -36.82 -18.10 -3.13
C GLU A 104 -37.97 -17.44 -3.87
N ILE A 105 -37.93 -16.14 -4.06
CA ILE A 105 -38.94 -15.40 -4.82
C ILE A 105 -38.94 -15.85 -6.29
N ALA A 106 -37.75 -15.96 -6.90
CA ALA A 106 -37.62 -16.40 -8.29
C ALA A 106 -38.21 -17.83 -8.51
N LEU A 107 -37.95 -18.77 -7.60
CA LEU A 107 -38.46 -20.12 -7.62
C LEU A 107 -39.98 -20.16 -7.59
N GLU A 108 -40.64 -19.31 -6.81
CA GLU A 108 -42.11 -19.26 -6.77
C GLU A 108 -42.73 -18.80 -8.09
N TYR A 109 -41.98 -18.02 -8.89
CA TYR A 109 -42.41 -17.61 -10.24
C TYR A 109 -41.89 -18.53 -11.34
N ASN A 110 -41.41 -19.74 -10.99
CA ASN A 110 -40.83 -20.74 -11.91
C ASN A 110 -39.60 -20.20 -12.67
N CYS A 111 -38.82 -19.35 -12.05
CA CYS A 111 -37.52 -18.90 -12.53
C CYS A 111 -36.42 -19.54 -11.66
N ILE A 112 -35.33 -20.00 -12.28
CA ILE A 112 -34.14 -20.44 -11.57
C ILE A 112 -33.25 -19.21 -11.45
N ALA A 113 -32.84 -18.87 -10.22
CA ALA A 113 -31.80 -17.90 -9.98
C ALA A 113 -30.46 -18.65 -9.96
N GLU A 114 -29.52 -18.24 -10.77
CA GLU A 114 -28.12 -18.63 -10.68
C GLU A 114 -27.38 -17.42 -10.12
N GLU A 115 -26.53 -17.65 -9.14
CA GLU A 115 -25.65 -16.61 -8.63
C GLU A 115 -24.72 -16.20 -9.77
N GLU A 116 -24.76 -14.92 -10.17
CA GLU A 116 -23.80 -14.39 -11.12
C GLU A 116 -22.45 -14.43 -10.42
N GLU A 117 -21.61 -15.40 -10.75
CA GLU A 117 -20.22 -15.36 -10.35
C GLU A 117 -19.70 -13.97 -10.75
N LYS A 118 -19.29 -13.16 -9.77
CA LYS A 118 -18.62 -11.89 -10.04
C LYS A 118 -17.30 -12.24 -10.73
N VAL A 119 -17.37 -12.53 -12.02
CA VAL A 119 -16.17 -12.65 -12.83
C VAL A 119 -15.52 -11.29 -12.77
N ASP A 120 -14.36 -11.22 -12.14
CA ASP A 120 -13.59 -9.99 -12.15
C ASP A 120 -13.22 -9.74 -13.62
N VAL A 121 -13.96 -8.81 -14.25
CA VAL A 121 -13.79 -8.49 -15.67
C VAL A 121 -12.34 -8.12 -15.96
N ILE A 122 -11.63 -7.61 -14.95
CA ILE A 122 -10.20 -7.32 -15.03
C ILE A 122 -9.41 -8.63 -15.07
N GLU A 123 -9.74 -9.62 -14.21
CA GLU A 123 -9.08 -10.94 -14.29
C GLU A 123 -9.34 -11.64 -15.62
N GLU A 124 -10.53 -11.52 -16.17
CA GLU A 124 -10.86 -12.09 -17.48
C GLU A 124 -10.12 -11.40 -18.62
N LEU A 125 -10.01 -10.07 -18.58
CA LEU A 125 -9.20 -9.29 -19.53
C LEU A 125 -7.68 -9.54 -19.36
N LEU A 126 -7.26 -9.93 -18.15
CA LEU A 126 -5.87 -10.28 -17.84
C LEU A 126 -5.56 -11.76 -18.05
N LYS A 127 -6.57 -12.64 -18.25
CA LYS A 127 -6.33 -14.03 -18.61
C LYS A 127 -5.51 -14.10 -19.90
N GLU A 128 -4.49 -14.94 -19.85
CA GLU A 128 -3.65 -15.18 -21.00
C GLU A 128 -4.29 -16.27 -21.86
N ASP A 129 -4.40 -15.99 -23.17
CA ASP A 129 -4.70 -17.04 -24.12
C ASP A 129 -3.52 -18.02 -24.19
N GLU A 130 -3.79 -19.31 -24.28
CA GLU A 130 -2.77 -20.32 -24.49
C GLU A 130 -2.05 -20.03 -25.84
N GLU A 131 -0.73 -19.87 -25.78
CA GLU A 131 0.09 -19.56 -26.95
C GLU A 131 0.67 -20.84 -27.54
N ASP A 132 0.70 -20.94 -28.87
CA ASP A 132 1.37 -22.03 -29.55
C ASP A 132 2.89 -21.95 -29.33
N GLU A 133 3.52 -23.03 -28.88
CA GLU A 133 4.98 -23.12 -28.65
C GLU A 133 5.82 -22.78 -29.91
N LYS A 134 5.23 -22.85 -31.08
CA LYS A 134 5.90 -22.58 -32.36
C LYS A 134 6.21 -21.10 -32.58
N ASP A 135 5.47 -20.20 -31.94
CA ASP A 135 5.63 -18.75 -32.07
C ASP A 135 6.53 -18.15 -30.99
N MET A 136 7.00 -18.99 -30.06
CA MET A 136 7.86 -18.61 -28.96
C MET A 136 9.32 -18.48 -29.42
N VAL A 137 9.95 -17.34 -29.16
CA VAL A 137 11.34 -17.02 -29.43
C VAL A 137 12.11 -16.82 -28.13
N PRO A 138 13.37 -17.24 -27.99
CA PRO A 138 14.18 -16.92 -26.83
C PRO A 138 14.22 -15.40 -26.58
N ARG A 139 14.10 -14.99 -25.33
CA ARG A 139 14.17 -13.58 -24.93
C ARG A 139 15.30 -13.34 -23.93
N PRO A 140 15.84 -12.12 -23.87
CA PRO A 140 16.81 -11.75 -22.85
C PRO A 140 16.26 -11.95 -21.41
N PRO A 141 17.12 -12.33 -20.44
CA PRO A 141 16.73 -12.38 -19.04
C PRO A 141 16.53 -10.98 -18.48
N VAL A 142 15.55 -10.87 -17.59
CA VAL A 142 15.31 -9.70 -16.75
C VAL A 142 15.76 -10.03 -15.34
N VAL A 143 16.66 -9.24 -14.80
CA VAL A 143 17.38 -9.52 -13.55
C VAL A 143 17.16 -8.37 -12.56
N CYS A 144 16.65 -8.65 -11.37
CA CYS A 144 16.62 -7.66 -10.28
C CYS A 144 17.84 -7.77 -9.37
N VAL A 145 18.32 -6.63 -8.88
CA VAL A 145 19.42 -6.57 -7.93
C VAL A 145 18.90 -6.17 -6.57
N MET A 146 19.07 -7.05 -5.59
CA MET A 146 18.53 -6.94 -4.24
C MET A 146 19.60 -7.09 -3.17
N GLY A 147 19.30 -6.72 -1.93
CA GLY A 147 20.19 -6.87 -0.78
C GLY A 147 20.17 -5.65 0.12
N HIS A 148 20.97 -5.69 1.17
CA HIS A 148 21.03 -4.64 2.20
C HIS A 148 21.58 -3.32 1.65
N VAL A 149 21.27 -2.19 2.34
CA VAL A 149 21.93 -0.89 2.11
C VAL A 149 23.43 -1.07 2.35
N ASP A 150 24.27 -0.32 1.63
CA ASP A 150 25.73 -0.35 1.72
C ASP A 150 26.44 -1.67 1.32
N HIS A 151 25.73 -2.72 0.90
CA HIS A 151 26.33 -3.91 0.32
C HIS A 151 26.88 -3.71 -1.09
N GLY A 152 26.66 -2.52 -1.68
CA GLY A 152 27.25 -2.10 -2.95
C GLY A 152 26.46 -2.53 -4.20
N LYS A 153 25.13 -2.67 -4.11
CA LYS A 153 24.24 -2.97 -5.24
C LYS A 153 24.43 -2.02 -6.42
N THR A 154 24.24 -0.71 -6.16
CA THR A 154 24.35 0.33 -7.19
C THR A 154 25.81 0.45 -7.70
N SER A 155 26.81 0.26 -6.82
CA SER A 155 28.22 0.21 -7.23
C SER A 155 28.52 -0.98 -8.15
N LEU A 156 27.93 -2.15 -7.89
CA LEU A 156 28.05 -3.33 -8.75
C LEU A 156 27.42 -3.06 -10.11
N LEU A 157 26.22 -2.48 -10.14
CA LEU A 157 25.54 -2.11 -11.39
C LEU A 157 26.29 -1.01 -12.15
N ASP A 158 26.85 -0.03 -11.47
CA ASP A 158 27.72 0.99 -12.08
C ASP A 158 28.96 0.37 -12.72
N ALA A 159 29.56 -0.63 -12.07
CA ALA A 159 30.72 -1.35 -12.62
C ALA A 159 30.34 -2.16 -13.87
N ILE A 160 29.15 -2.81 -13.87
CA ILE A 160 28.61 -3.56 -15.02
C ILE A 160 28.26 -2.61 -16.18
N ARG A 161 27.58 -1.51 -15.90
CA ARG A 161 27.13 -0.50 -16.89
C ARG A 161 28.24 0.44 -17.35
N GLN A 162 29.35 0.47 -16.64
CA GLN A 162 30.43 1.46 -16.79
C GLN A 162 29.93 2.91 -16.62
N THR A 163 29.02 3.11 -15.66
CA THR A 163 28.41 4.41 -15.31
C THR A 163 28.86 4.89 -13.93
N LYS A 164 28.38 6.04 -13.50
CA LYS A 164 28.64 6.61 -12.16
C LYS A 164 27.35 7.16 -11.56
N VAL A 165 26.29 6.38 -11.53
CA VAL A 165 24.97 6.77 -11.02
C VAL A 165 25.04 7.07 -9.52
N THR A 166 25.78 6.26 -8.76
CA THR A 166 25.97 6.39 -7.30
C THR A 166 26.42 7.78 -6.87
N SER A 167 27.26 8.44 -7.68
CA SER A 167 27.78 9.79 -7.34
C SER A 167 26.75 10.91 -7.54
N GLY A 168 25.63 10.64 -8.24
CA GLY A 168 24.56 11.60 -8.52
C GLY A 168 23.36 11.48 -7.57
N GLU A 169 23.24 10.37 -6.85
CA GLU A 169 22.10 10.12 -5.97
C GLU A 169 22.21 10.85 -4.63
N ALA A 170 21.09 11.39 -4.16
CA ALA A 170 21.05 12.09 -2.88
C ALA A 170 21.28 11.11 -1.71
N GLY A 171 22.28 11.41 -0.86
CA GLY A 171 22.67 10.52 0.23
C GLY A 171 23.44 9.27 -0.21
N GLY A 172 23.77 9.11 -1.49
CA GLY A 172 24.49 7.95 -2.03
C GLY A 172 23.68 6.64 -2.00
N ILE A 173 22.35 6.73 -1.91
CA ILE A 173 21.43 5.60 -1.84
C ILE A 173 20.42 5.66 -2.99
N THR A 174 20.16 4.51 -3.60
CA THR A 174 19.12 4.37 -4.63
C THR A 174 17.73 4.45 -4.00
N GLN A 175 16.88 5.35 -4.50
CA GLN A 175 15.54 5.59 -3.97
C GLN A 175 14.42 5.42 -5.01
N ALA A 176 14.76 5.11 -6.26
CA ALA A 176 13.82 4.80 -7.33
C ALA A 176 14.22 3.50 -8.05
N ILE A 177 13.30 2.86 -8.75
CA ILE A 177 13.64 1.68 -9.55
C ILE A 177 14.24 2.14 -10.87
N GLY A 178 15.49 1.76 -11.12
CA GLY A 178 16.18 1.99 -12.39
C GLY A 178 16.13 0.77 -13.29
N ALA A 179 15.89 0.95 -14.59
CA ALA A 179 15.96 -0.13 -15.57
C ALA A 179 17.05 0.16 -16.60
N SER A 180 17.87 -0.85 -16.93
CA SER A 180 18.95 -0.70 -17.92
C SER A 180 19.22 -1.98 -18.66
N VAL A 181 19.70 -1.85 -19.89
CA VAL A 181 20.08 -2.96 -20.76
C VAL A 181 21.59 -2.96 -20.94
N VAL A 182 22.21 -4.11 -20.72
CA VAL A 182 23.65 -4.35 -20.89
C VAL A 182 23.85 -5.44 -21.93
N ASP A 183 24.80 -5.23 -22.84
CA ASP A 183 25.22 -6.21 -23.83
C ASP A 183 26.46 -6.95 -23.30
N VAL A 184 26.39 -8.28 -23.30
CA VAL A 184 27.46 -9.15 -22.85
C VAL A 184 27.71 -10.19 -23.95
N ASN A 185 28.81 -10.09 -24.66
CA ASN A 185 29.21 -11.02 -25.76
C ASN A 185 28.14 -11.18 -26.84
N GLY A 186 27.34 -10.15 -27.13
CA GLY A 186 26.27 -10.19 -28.12
C GLY A 186 24.93 -10.72 -27.58
N GLN A 187 24.83 -11.05 -26.30
CA GLN A 187 23.58 -11.35 -25.59
C GLN A 187 23.23 -10.18 -24.68
N THR A 188 21.96 -9.85 -24.61
CA THR A 188 21.49 -8.72 -23.78
C THR A 188 20.95 -9.21 -22.45
N ILE A 189 21.21 -8.46 -21.38
CA ILE A 189 20.65 -8.66 -20.04
C ILE A 189 19.97 -7.37 -19.61
N THR A 190 18.74 -7.46 -19.13
CA THR A 190 18.02 -6.32 -18.58
C THR A 190 18.11 -6.32 -17.06
N PHE A 191 18.70 -5.28 -16.47
CA PHE A 191 18.82 -5.11 -15.03
C PHE A 191 17.78 -4.14 -14.49
N LEU A 192 17.12 -4.52 -13.39
CA LEU A 192 16.30 -3.67 -12.55
C LEU A 192 17.04 -3.41 -11.23
N ASP A 193 17.40 -2.16 -11.00
CA ASP A 193 18.00 -1.71 -9.74
C ASP A 193 16.91 -1.41 -8.74
N THR A 194 16.94 -2.04 -7.57
CA THR A 194 15.93 -1.83 -6.52
C THR A 194 16.53 -1.20 -5.27
N PRO A 195 15.82 -0.24 -4.63
CA PRO A 195 16.26 0.35 -3.38
C PRO A 195 16.44 -0.68 -2.27
N GLY A 196 17.53 -0.58 -1.51
CA GLY A 196 17.83 -1.50 -0.40
C GLY A 196 17.08 -1.20 0.90
N HIS A 197 16.63 0.05 1.09
CA HIS A 197 16.05 0.51 2.34
C HIS A 197 14.64 -0.08 2.60
N GLU A 198 14.34 -0.39 3.87
CA GLU A 198 13.06 -0.96 4.33
C GLU A 198 11.83 -0.19 3.83
N ALA A 199 11.90 1.13 3.78
CA ALA A 199 10.83 2.00 3.29
C ALA A 199 10.32 1.61 1.87
N PHE A 200 11.16 0.97 1.05
CA PHE A 200 10.87 0.64 -0.34
C PHE A 200 10.51 -0.85 -0.57
N THR A 201 9.90 -1.49 0.42
CA THR A 201 9.46 -2.91 0.33
C THR A 201 8.58 -3.20 -0.88
N ALA A 202 7.61 -2.32 -1.18
CA ALA A 202 6.74 -2.46 -2.36
C ALA A 202 7.53 -2.44 -3.68
N MET A 203 8.58 -1.61 -3.77
CA MET A 203 9.45 -1.57 -4.95
C MET A 203 10.27 -2.86 -5.11
N ARG A 204 10.79 -3.44 -4.02
CA ARG A 204 11.50 -4.74 -4.07
C ARG A 204 10.59 -5.88 -4.49
N MET A 205 9.37 -5.95 -3.93
CA MET A 205 8.39 -6.96 -4.31
C MET A 205 8.01 -6.84 -5.78
N ARG A 206 7.78 -5.62 -6.28
CA ARG A 206 7.52 -5.34 -7.69
C ARG A 206 8.69 -5.75 -8.57
N GLY A 207 9.92 -5.42 -8.16
CA GLY A 207 11.15 -5.85 -8.84
C GLY A 207 11.20 -7.37 -8.97
N ALA A 208 10.99 -8.12 -7.90
CA ALA A 208 10.96 -9.58 -7.92
C ALA A 208 9.88 -10.13 -8.86
N GLN A 209 8.65 -9.65 -8.76
CA GLN A 209 7.53 -10.13 -9.58
C GLN A 209 7.68 -9.84 -11.09
N SER A 210 8.56 -8.90 -11.44
CA SER A 210 8.76 -8.46 -12.83
C SER A 210 9.95 -9.13 -13.50
N THR A 211 10.72 -9.95 -12.79
CA THR A 211 12.02 -10.48 -13.22
C THR A 211 12.06 -12.00 -13.21
N ASP A 212 13.05 -12.54 -13.91
CA ASP A 212 13.29 -13.98 -14.04
C ASP A 212 14.32 -14.48 -13.02
N ILE A 213 15.31 -13.64 -12.70
CA ILE A 213 16.45 -13.95 -11.83
C ILE A 213 16.64 -12.81 -10.83
N ALA A 214 16.95 -13.15 -9.59
CA ALA A 214 17.35 -12.18 -8.57
C ALA A 214 18.85 -12.31 -8.25
N ILE A 215 19.58 -11.21 -8.30
CA ILE A 215 20.95 -11.13 -7.76
C ILE A 215 20.86 -10.62 -6.33
N LEU A 216 21.18 -11.48 -5.39
CA LEU A 216 21.29 -11.14 -3.98
C LEU A 216 22.71 -10.67 -3.68
N VAL A 217 22.89 -9.36 -3.47
CA VAL A 217 24.19 -8.79 -3.15
C VAL A 217 24.41 -8.79 -1.65
N VAL A 218 25.45 -9.50 -1.21
CA VAL A 218 25.86 -9.58 0.21
C VAL A 218 27.31 -9.13 0.35
N ALA A 219 27.60 -8.23 1.28
CA ALA A 219 28.98 -7.80 1.50
C ALA A 219 29.74 -8.85 2.32
N ALA A 220 30.96 -9.19 1.87
CA ALA A 220 31.80 -10.21 2.49
C ALA A 220 32.29 -9.84 3.92
N ASP A 221 32.31 -8.56 4.24
CA ASP A 221 32.69 -8.01 5.54
C ASP A 221 31.53 -7.94 6.56
N ASP A 222 30.30 -7.67 6.07
CA ASP A 222 29.12 -7.46 6.92
C ASP A 222 28.30 -8.76 7.15
N GLY A 223 28.17 -9.62 6.14
CA GLY A 223 27.38 -10.84 6.20
C GLY A 223 25.88 -10.62 5.93
N VAL A 224 25.02 -11.50 6.46
CA VAL A 224 23.57 -11.46 6.25
C VAL A 224 22.93 -10.45 7.20
N MET A 225 22.26 -9.44 6.63
CA MET A 225 21.57 -8.37 7.33
C MET A 225 20.03 -8.50 7.19
N PRO A 226 19.21 -7.84 8.06
CA PRO A 226 17.75 -8.00 8.03
C PRO A 226 17.12 -7.75 6.66
N GLN A 227 17.59 -6.75 5.92
CA GLN A 227 17.07 -6.45 4.57
C GLN A 227 17.52 -7.49 3.53
N THR A 228 18.61 -8.22 3.79
CA THR A 228 19.03 -9.38 2.98
C THR A 228 18.02 -10.51 3.13
N ILE A 229 17.58 -10.78 4.36
CA ILE A 229 16.55 -11.79 4.67
C ILE A 229 15.22 -11.43 4.00
N GLU A 230 14.83 -10.15 4.08
CA GLU A 230 13.64 -9.65 3.39
C GLU A 230 13.72 -9.87 1.88
N ALA A 231 14.88 -9.56 1.26
CA ALA A 231 15.11 -9.76 -0.16
C ALA A 231 15.00 -11.24 -0.57
N ILE A 232 15.55 -12.17 0.24
CA ILE A 232 15.42 -13.62 0.03
C ILE A 232 13.94 -14.04 0.05
N ASN A 233 13.18 -13.55 1.04
CA ASN A 233 11.76 -13.87 1.17
C ASN A 233 10.95 -13.35 -0.02
N HIS A 234 11.24 -12.16 -0.53
CA HIS A 234 10.58 -11.62 -1.73
C HIS A 234 10.90 -12.42 -2.98
N ALA A 235 12.15 -12.80 -3.18
CA ALA A 235 12.55 -13.63 -4.32
C ALA A 235 11.90 -15.03 -4.27
N LYS A 236 11.89 -15.67 -3.08
CA LYS A 236 11.20 -16.96 -2.87
C LYS A 236 9.69 -16.86 -3.08
N ALA A 237 9.06 -15.80 -2.57
CA ALA A 237 7.62 -15.57 -2.75
C ALA A 237 7.24 -15.32 -4.23
N ALA A 238 8.14 -14.73 -5.00
CA ALA A 238 7.98 -14.53 -6.44
C ALA A 238 8.32 -15.80 -7.26
N GLY A 239 8.95 -16.82 -6.65
CA GLY A 239 9.33 -18.06 -7.32
C GLY A 239 10.46 -17.89 -8.34
N ILE A 240 11.34 -16.89 -8.16
CA ILE A 240 12.44 -16.59 -9.06
C ILE A 240 13.76 -17.20 -8.57
N GLU A 241 14.65 -17.55 -9.51
CA GLU A 241 15.97 -18.09 -9.19
C GLU A 241 16.87 -17.02 -8.56
N ILE A 242 17.65 -17.44 -7.54
CA ILE A 242 18.53 -16.54 -6.80
C ILE A 242 19.99 -16.86 -7.11
N ILE A 243 20.73 -15.86 -7.58
CA ILE A 243 22.20 -15.90 -7.70
C ILE A 243 22.75 -14.99 -6.59
N VAL A 244 23.68 -15.52 -5.79
CA VAL A 244 24.30 -14.75 -4.71
C VAL A 244 25.60 -14.11 -5.20
N ALA A 245 25.67 -12.79 -5.16
CA ALA A 245 26.88 -12.02 -5.43
C ALA A 245 27.51 -11.59 -4.09
N ILE A 246 28.59 -12.25 -3.69
CA ILE A 246 29.36 -11.86 -2.49
C ILE A 246 30.31 -10.72 -2.87
N ASN A 247 29.94 -9.50 -2.49
CA ASN A 247 30.66 -8.29 -2.89
C ASN A 247 31.69 -7.86 -1.83
N LYS A 248 32.57 -6.93 -2.21
CA LYS A 248 33.64 -6.37 -1.38
C LYS A 248 34.71 -7.40 -0.97
N ILE A 249 35.02 -8.36 -1.85
CA ILE A 249 36.07 -9.36 -1.59
C ILE A 249 37.48 -8.77 -1.51
N ASP A 250 37.65 -7.53 -1.97
CA ASP A 250 38.88 -6.75 -1.90
C ASP A 250 39.25 -6.24 -0.50
N LYS A 251 38.31 -6.31 0.45
CA LYS A 251 38.57 -5.87 1.83
C LYS A 251 39.33 -6.94 2.64
N GLU A 252 40.22 -6.53 3.51
CA GLU A 252 40.96 -7.41 4.42
C GLU A 252 40.05 -8.17 5.39
N SER A 253 38.89 -7.60 5.75
CA SER A 253 37.87 -8.20 6.62
C SER A 253 36.92 -9.16 5.90
N ALA A 254 37.08 -9.37 4.59
CA ALA A 254 36.20 -10.21 3.79
C ALA A 254 36.27 -11.68 4.22
N ASN A 255 35.11 -12.29 4.50
CA ASN A 255 35.01 -13.70 4.84
C ASN A 255 33.88 -14.39 4.07
N ILE A 256 34.22 -14.97 2.92
CA ILE A 256 33.29 -15.60 2.00
C ILE A 256 32.63 -16.83 2.63
N GLU A 257 33.40 -17.65 3.35
CA GLU A 257 32.91 -18.90 3.95
C GLU A 257 31.88 -18.63 5.07
N ARG A 258 32.08 -17.56 5.85
CA ARG A 258 31.08 -17.13 6.84
C ARG A 258 29.76 -16.74 6.17
N VAL A 259 29.80 -15.96 5.08
CA VAL A 259 28.60 -15.54 4.33
C VAL A 259 27.86 -16.76 3.75
N LYS A 260 28.60 -17.75 3.20
CA LYS A 260 28.00 -18.99 2.72
C LYS A 260 27.29 -19.76 3.84
N GLN A 261 27.91 -19.85 5.03
CA GLN A 261 27.30 -20.50 6.19
C GLN A 261 26.02 -19.79 6.65
N GLU A 262 26.05 -18.46 6.80
CA GLU A 262 24.89 -17.67 7.19
C GLU A 262 23.72 -17.83 6.20
N LEU A 263 24.00 -17.85 4.90
CA LEU A 263 22.96 -18.02 3.86
C LEU A 263 22.37 -19.42 3.81
N THR A 264 23.11 -20.45 4.24
CA THR A 264 22.60 -21.82 4.34
C THR A 264 21.43 -21.93 5.32
N GLU A 265 21.38 -21.09 6.37
CA GLU A 265 20.24 -21.03 7.31
C GLU A 265 18.94 -20.59 6.61
N TYR A 266 19.04 -19.91 5.48
CA TYR A 266 17.92 -19.48 4.65
C TYR A 266 17.70 -20.36 3.41
N GLU A 267 18.20 -21.61 3.41
CA GLU A 267 18.05 -22.60 2.34
C GLU A 267 18.77 -22.22 1.04
N LEU A 268 19.71 -21.27 1.07
CA LEU A 268 20.58 -20.94 -0.04
C LEU A 268 21.90 -21.70 0.14
N ILE A 269 21.93 -22.94 -0.38
CA ILE A 269 23.07 -23.84 -0.23
C ILE A 269 23.95 -23.76 -1.48
N PRO A 270 25.27 -23.47 -1.32
CA PRO A 270 26.20 -23.43 -2.45
C PRO A 270 26.29 -24.76 -3.21
N GLU A 271 26.55 -24.70 -4.51
CA GLU A 271 26.79 -25.88 -5.32
C GLU A 271 27.96 -26.72 -4.79
N ASP A 272 29.04 -26.09 -4.30
CA ASP A 272 30.20 -26.72 -3.69
C ASP A 272 29.82 -27.61 -2.48
N TRP A 273 28.70 -27.30 -1.81
CA TRP A 273 28.20 -28.06 -0.65
C TRP A 273 27.01 -28.97 -1.00
N GLY A 274 26.76 -29.15 -2.30
CA GLY A 274 25.71 -30.04 -2.81
C GLY A 274 24.33 -29.39 -2.92
N GLY A 275 24.24 -28.07 -2.89
CA GLY A 275 23.04 -27.29 -3.17
C GLY A 275 22.85 -26.94 -4.63
N SER A 276 21.92 -26.02 -4.92
CA SER A 276 21.59 -25.54 -6.26
C SER A 276 21.84 -24.06 -6.46
N THR A 277 22.24 -23.33 -5.40
CA THR A 277 22.40 -21.88 -5.48
C THR A 277 23.80 -21.49 -5.96
N ILE A 278 23.85 -20.64 -6.96
CA ILE A 278 25.11 -20.13 -7.54
C ILE A 278 25.65 -19.01 -6.66
N PHE A 279 26.91 -19.10 -6.25
CA PHE A 279 27.62 -18.08 -5.49
C PHE A 279 28.77 -17.50 -6.32
N CYS A 280 28.74 -16.20 -6.56
CA CYS A 280 29.74 -15.46 -7.30
C CYS A 280 30.48 -14.47 -6.38
N PRO A 281 31.73 -14.73 -5.99
CA PRO A 281 32.56 -13.71 -5.33
C PRO A 281 32.90 -12.58 -6.31
N VAL A 282 32.61 -11.32 -5.90
CA VAL A 282 32.82 -10.14 -6.78
C VAL A 282 33.38 -8.97 -5.99
N SER A 283 34.05 -8.06 -6.68
CA SER A 283 34.38 -6.75 -6.18
C SER A 283 33.91 -5.68 -7.17
N ALA A 284 32.93 -4.88 -6.79
CA ALA A 284 32.49 -3.74 -7.60
C ALA A 284 33.61 -2.69 -7.77
N HIS A 285 34.56 -2.59 -6.82
CA HIS A 285 35.64 -1.64 -6.82
C HIS A 285 36.78 -2.04 -7.79
N THR A 286 37.27 -3.29 -7.68
CA THR A 286 38.35 -3.81 -8.54
C THR A 286 37.84 -4.39 -9.85
N LYS A 287 36.53 -4.59 -9.97
CA LYS A 287 35.84 -5.28 -11.09
C LYS A 287 36.15 -6.78 -11.20
N GLU A 288 36.73 -7.36 -10.17
CA GLU A 288 37.03 -8.80 -10.12
C GLU A 288 35.72 -9.60 -10.00
N GLY A 289 35.63 -10.72 -10.74
CA GLY A 289 34.50 -11.64 -10.69
C GLY A 289 33.23 -11.19 -11.42
N ILE A 290 33.16 -9.95 -11.96
CA ILE A 290 31.95 -9.42 -12.64
C ILE A 290 31.65 -10.22 -13.91
N ASP A 291 32.65 -10.51 -14.73
CA ASP A 291 32.46 -11.27 -15.96
C ASP A 291 31.90 -12.68 -15.67
N ASN A 292 32.40 -13.33 -14.62
CA ASN A 292 31.90 -14.63 -14.18
C ASN A 292 30.43 -14.52 -13.70
N LEU A 293 30.06 -13.46 -12.96
CA LEU A 293 28.68 -13.22 -12.55
C LEU A 293 27.77 -13.10 -13.78
N LEU A 294 28.18 -12.35 -14.80
CA LEU A 294 27.40 -12.16 -16.03
C LEU A 294 27.26 -13.48 -16.83
N GLU A 295 28.29 -14.28 -16.88
CA GLU A 295 28.24 -15.62 -17.50
C GLU A 295 27.28 -16.56 -16.76
N MET A 296 27.29 -16.54 -15.40
CA MET A 296 26.36 -17.35 -14.61
C MET A 296 24.89 -16.90 -14.79
N ILE A 297 24.63 -15.60 -14.94
CA ILE A 297 23.29 -15.11 -15.26
C ILE A 297 22.81 -15.64 -16.60
N LEU A 298 23.64 -15.58 -17.63
CA LEU A 298 23.30 -16.10 -18.98
C LEU A 298 23.10 -17.62 -18.96
N LEU A 299 23.94 -18.35 -18.26
CA LEU A 299 23.81 -19.81 -18.10
C LEU A 299 22.50 -20.17 -17.38
N THR A 300 22.15 -19.46 -16.30
CA THR A 300 20.87 -19.66 -15.60
C THR A 300 19.68 -19.34 -16.51
N ALA A 301 19.78 -18.28 -17.32
CA ALA A 301 18.73 -17.92 -18.28
C ALA A 301 18.53 -19.00 -19.36
N ASP A 302 19.60 -19.62 -19.81
CA ASP A 302 19.55 -20.73 -20.79
C ASP A 302 18.88 -21.98 -20.16
N VAL A 303 19.18 -22.28 -18.89
CA VAL A 303 18.55 -23.38 -18.16
C VAL A 303 17.05 -23.14 -17.95
N LEU A 304 16.65 -21.88 -17.70
CA LEU A 304 15.24 -21.49 -17.55
C LEU A 304 14.46 -21.47 -18.86
N GLU A 305 15.13 -21.63 -20.01
CA GLU A 305 14.50 -21.58 -21.34
C GLU A 305 13.55 -20.40 -21.55
N LEU A 306 13.99 -19.18 -21.23
CA LEU A 306 13.17 -17.98 -21.30
C LEU A 306 12.70 -17.69 -22.72
N LYS A 307 11.39 -17.76 -22.95
CA LYS A 307 10.75 -17.58 -24.26
C LYS A 307 9.61 -16.56 -24.18
N ALA A 308 9.36 -15.84 -25.27
CA ALA A 308 8.18 -14.99 -25.44
C ALA A 308 7.79 -14.92 -26.91
N ASN A 309 6.53 -14.64 -27.20
CA ASN A 309 6.03 -14.43 -28.54
C ASN A 309 6.14 -12.92 -28.90
N PRO A 310 7.02 -12.50 -29.83
CA PRO A 310 7.16 -11.10 -30.22
C PRO A 310 6.03 -10.63 -31.16
N ASN A 311 5.32 -11.55 -31.83
CA ASN A 311 4.36 -11.22 -32.89
C ASN A 311 2.93 -10.94 -32.37
N ARG A 312 2.72 -10.89 -31.06
CA ARG A 312 1.43 -10.54 -30.44
C ARG A 312 1.40 -9.07 -30.00
N LYS A 313 0.22 -8.61 -29.57
CA LYS A 313 0.06 -7.30 -28.93
C LYS A 313 0.93 -7.22 -27.69
N ALA A 314 1.57 -6.07 -27.49
CA ALA A 314 2.44 -5.87 -26.35
C ALA A 314 1.70 -5.96 -25.03
N ARG A 315 2.30 -6.65 -24.08
CA ARG A 315 1.88 -6.74 -22.69
C ARG A 315 3.11 -6.68 -21.79
N GLY A 316 2.97 -6.05 -20.65
CA GLY A 316 4.05 -5.97 -19.67
C GLY A 316 3.62 -5.21 -18.44
N ILE A 317 4.58 -4.69 -17.69
CA ILE A 317 4.35 -4.07 -16.39
C ILE A 317 4.94 -2.66 -16.35
N VAL A 318 4.30 -1.77 -15.60
CA VAL A 318 4.84 -0.44 -15.27
C VAL A 318 5.85 -0.56 -14.14
N ILE A 319 7.09 -0.22 -14.40
CA ILE A 319 8.15 -0.21 -13.40
C ILE A 319 8.02 1.03 -12.52
N GLU A 320 7.91 2.22 -13.17
CA GLU A 320 7.87 3.51 -12.52
C GLU A 320 7.10 4.52 -13.37
N ALA A 321 6.49 5.52 -12.74
CA ALA A 321 5.77 6.57 -13.45
C ALA A 321 6.00 7.94 -12.81
N GLU A 322 6.12 8.97 -13.66
CA GLU A 322 6.42 10.34 -13.27
C GLU A 322 5.55 11.36 -14.03
N LEU A 323 5.44 12.55 -13.50
CA LEU A 323 4.82 13.70 -14.18
C LEU A 323 5.88 14.73 -14.55
N ASP A 324 6.32 14.70 -15.79
CA ASP A 324 7.28 15.67 -16.32
C ASP A 324 6.57 16.97 -16.75
N LYS A 325 7.13 18.12 -16.37
CA LYS A 325 6.54 19.45 -16.68
C LYS A 325 6.39 19.75 -18.16
N GLY A 326 7.25 19.17 -19.01
CA GLY A 326 7.27 19.42 -20.47
C GLY A 326 6.63 18.31 -21.28
N ARG A 327 6.80 17.07 -20.85
CA ARG A 327 6.39 15.86 -21.55
C ARG A 327 5.03 15.31 -21.08
N GLY A 328 4.53 15.78 -19.93
CA GLY A 328 3.32 15.27 -19.30
C GLY A 328 3.55 13.94 -18.55
N PRO A 329 2.52 13.06 -18.46
CA PRO A 329 2.68 11.74 -17.88
C PRO A 329 3.69 10.91 -18.67
N VAL A 330 4.68 10.39 -17.97
CA VAL A 330 5.75 9.54 -18.50
C VAL A 330 5.78 8.27 -17.65
N ALA A 331 5.85 7.10 -18.28
CA ALA A 331 5.93 5.84 -17.59
C ALA A 331 7.09 4.99 -18.14
N THR A 332 7.87 4.40 -17.25
CA THR A 332 8.87 3.39 -17.58
C THR A 332 8.20 2.03 -17.53
N MET A 333 8.15 1.35 -18.66
CA MET A 333 7.48 0.06 -18.82
C MET A 333 8.49 -1.01 -19.23
N LEU A 334 8.29 -2.20 -18.69
CA LEU A 334 8.99 -3.41 -19.12
C LEU A 334 8.05 -4.22 -20.00
N VAL A 335 8.41 -4.41 -21.26
CA VAL A 335 7.67 -5.28 -22.17
C VAL A 335 7.99 -6.72 -21.81
N GLN A 336 6.99 -7.53 -21.47
CA GLN A 336 7.16 -8.95 -21.14
C GLN A 336 6.84 -9.86 -22.33
N LYS A 337 5.78 -9.52 -23.06
CA LYS A 337 5.31 -10.28 -24.23
C LYS A 337 4.89 -9.33 -25.35
N GLY A 338 4.99 -9.78 -26.59
CA GLY A 338 4.65 -8.98 -27.76
C GLY A 338 5.66 -7.88 -28.04
N THR A 339 5.41 -7.07 -29.06
CA THR A 339 6.24 -5.92 -29.43
C THR A 339 5.42 -4.65 -29.33
N LEU A 340 5.93 -3.66 -28.59
CA LEU A 340 5.29 -2.34 -28.47
C LEU A 340 5.84 -1.39 -29.53
N HIS A 341 4.94 -0.73 -30.28
CA HIS A 341 5.33 0.22 -31.32
C HIS A 341 4.87 1.65 -30.98
N VAL A 342 5.59 2.62 -31.51
CA VAL A 342 5.14 3.99 -31.51
C VAL A 342 3.87 4.10 -32.36
N GLY A 343 2.79 4.60 -31.74
CA GLY A 343 1.48 4.69 -32.38
C GLY A 343 0.44 3.73 -31.84
N ASP A 344 0.84 2.72 -31.07
CA ASP A 344 -0.07 1.78 -30.43
C ASP A 344 -0.94 2.48 -29.38
N TYR A 345 -2.17 1.99 -29.23
CA TYR A 345 -3.03 2.36 -28.13
C TYR A 345 -2.80 1.39 -26.97
N ILE A 346 -2.66 1.92 -25.78
CA ILE A 346 -2.41 1.12 -24.57
C ILE A 346 -3.42 1.48 -23.47
N ALA A 347 -3.79 0.46 -22.72
CA ALA A 347 -4.51 0.57 -21.46
C ALA A 347 -3.59 0.13 -20.33
N VAL A 348 -3.58 0.87 -19.22
CA VAL A 348 -2.72 0.66 -18.06
C VAL A 348 -3.54 0.98 -16.82
N GLY A 349 -4.14 -0.01 -16.19
CA GLY A 349 -5.01 0.22 -15.04
C GLY A 349 -6.06 1.31 -15.29
N ALA A 350 -6.02 2.37 -14.49
CA ALA A 350 -6.89 3.53 -14.64
C ALA A 350 -6.50 4.49 -15.77
N SER A 351 -5.31 4.31 -16.37
CA SER A 351 -4.76 5.16 -17.41
C SER A 351 -4.90 4.54 -18.79
N HIS A 352 -5.01 5.36 -19.83
CA HIS A 352 -4.96 4.91 -21.21
C HIS A 352 -4.32 5.98 -22.08
N GLY A 353 -3.90 5.62 -23.27
CA GLY A 353 -3.35 6.61 -24.19
C GLY A 353 -2.79 6.01 -25.47
N LYS A 354 -2.24 6.88 -26.31
CA LYS A 354 -1.51 6.49 -27.51
C LYS A 354 -0.01 6.71 -27.30
N VAL A 355 0.80 5.73 -27.57
CA VAL A 355 2.27 5.84 -27.49
C VAL A 355 2.73 6.87 -28.53
N ARG A 356 3.08 8.07 -28.07
CA ARG A 356 3.57 9.16 -28.95
C ARG A 356 5.05 9.09 -29.20
N ALA A 357 5.81 8.71 -28.19
CA ALA A 357 7.24 8.53 -28.28
C ALA A 357 7.68 7.49 -27.26
N MET A 358 8.73 6.75 -27.61
CA MET A 358 9.43 5.82 -26.72
C MET A 358 10.90 6.19 -26.67
N THR A 359 11.50 6.08 -25.49
CA THR A 359 12.94 6.21 -25.30
C THR A 359 13.48 5.00 -24.55
N ASN A 360 14.67 4.53 -24.93
CA ASN A 360 15.35 3.46 -24.23
C ASN A 360 16.04 3.95 -22.94
N SER A 361 16.68 3.04 -22.21
CA SER A 361 17.42 3.35 -20.97
C SER A 361 18.59 4.32 -21.14
N ARG A 362 19.04 4.56 -22.40
CA ARG A 362 20.10 5.53 -22.73
C ARG A 362 19.54 6.91 -23.13
N GLY A 363 18.21 7.08 -23.13
CA GLY A 363 17.57 8.33 -23.55
C GLY A 363 17.41 8.47 -25.08
N GLU A 364 17.71 7.45 -25.86
CA GLU A 364 17.58 7.45 -27.31
C GLU A 364 16.15 7.11 -27.72
N ARG A 365 15.64 7.75 -28.77
CA ARG A 365 14.31 7.46 -29.30
C ARG A 365 14.31 6.13 -30.05
N VAL A 366 13.34 5.27 -29.69
CA VAL A 366 13.11 3.97 -30.35
C VAL A 366 11.70 3.92 -30.93
N THR A 367 11.52 3.18 -32.02
CA THR A 367 10.23 3.01 -32.68
C THR A 367 9.50 1.75 -32.24
N GLU A 368 10.23 0.77 -31.73
CA GLU A 368 9.73 -0.53 -31.26
C GLU A 368 10.45 -0.97 -30.00
N ALA A 369 9.78 -1.76 -29.19
CA ALA A 369 10.32 -2.38 -28.00
C ALA A 369 9.94 -3.86 -27.96
N LEU A 370 10.94 -4.73 -28.00
CA LEU A 370 10.82 -6.18 -27.96
C LEU A 370 10.62 -6.69 -26.52
N PRO A 371 10.24 -7.96 -26.33
CA PRO A 371 10.18 -8.57 -25.00
C PRO A 371 11.49 -8.39 -24.21
N SER A 372 11.37 -8.23 -22.90
CA SER A 372 12.45 -7.95 -21.92
C SER A 372 13.12 -6.58 -22.09
N THR A 373 12.57 -5.68 -22.92
CA THR A 373 13.14 -4.34 -23.12
C THR A 373 12.41 -3.31 -22.25
N PRO A 374 13.12 -2.57 -21.39
CA PRO A 374 12.55 -1.44 -20.65
C PRO A 374 12.51 -0.21 -21.56
N VAL A 375 11.36 0.46 -21.61
CA VAL A 375 11.16 1.69 -22.38
C VAL A 375 10.40 2.73 -21.57
N GLN A 376 10.80 3.99 -21.71
CA GLN A 376 10.09 5.12 -21.20
C GLN A 376 9.13 5.63 -22.27
N ILE A 377 7.85 5.67 -21.97
CA ILE A 377 6.80 6.08 -22.92
C ILE A 377 6.18 7.41 -22.55
N GLN A 378 5.67 8.09 -23.57
CA GLN A 378 4.92 9.35 -23.49
C GLN A 378 3.60 9.20 -24.24
N GLY A 379 2.53 9.82 -23.73
CA GLY A 379 1.24 9.87 -24.42
C GLY A 379 0.07 9.30 -23.63
N LEU A 380 0.26 8.92 -22.37
CA LEU A 380 -0.81 8.58 -21.45
C LEU A 380 -1.63 9.83 -21.07
N ASN A 381 -2.90 9.63 -20.72
CA ASN A 381 -3.79 10.69 -20.23
C ASN A 381 -3.51 11.07 -18.77
N THR A 382 -3.13 10.11 -17.93
CA THR A 382 -2.80 10.27 -16.50
C THR A 382 -1.54 9.47 -16.17
N VAL A 383 -0.94 9.74 -15.01
CA VAL A 383 0.16 8.94 -14.49
C VAL A 383 -0.42 7.61 -13.99
N PRO A 384 0.02 6.45 -14.51
CA PRO A 384 -0.43 5.15 -14.03
C PRO A 384 0.20 4.81 -12.69
N ASP A 385 -0.41 3.87 -11.97
CA ASP A 385 0.21 3.32 -10.77
C ASP A 385 1.35 2.37 -11.15
N ALA A 386 2.43 2.42 -10.39
CA ALA A 386 3.56 1.54 -10.62
C ALA A 386 3.22 0.10 -10.20
N GLY A 387 3.59 -0.88 -11.02
CA GLY A 387 3.21 -2.28 -10.86
C GLY A 387 1.94 -2.70 -11.62
N GLU A 388 1.22 -1.75 -12.23
CA GLU A 388 0.08 -2.08 -13.08
C GLU A 388 0.52 -2.76 -14.39
N ILE A 389 -0.32 -3.68 -14.85
CA ILE A 389 -0.11 -4.33 -16.14
C ILE A 389 -0.60 -3.41 -17.25
N PHE A 390 0.21 -3.23 -18.27
CA PHE A 390 -0.21 -2.57 -19.50
C PHE A 390 -0.50 -3.59 -20.61
N MET A 391 -1.43 -3.25 -21.49
CA MET A 391 -1.73 -4.03 -22.68
C MET A 391 -1.97 -3.11 -23.89
N ALA A 392 -1.43 -3.51 -25.02
CA ALA A 392 -1.71 -2.85 -26.29
C ALA A 392 -3.05 -3.33 -26.84
N VAL A 393 -3.85 -2.40 -27.40
CA VAL A 393 -5.18 -2.65 -27.94
C VAL A 393 -5.31 -2.05 -29.33
N ASP A 394 -6.36 -2.44 -30.07
CA ASP A 394 -6.52 -2.03 -31.48
C ASP A 394 -6.89 -0.57 -31.64
N ASN A 395 -7.63 -0.01 -30.68
CA ASN A 395 -8.16 1.34 -30.82
C ASN A 395 -8.31 2.07 -29.48
N GLU A 396 -8.40 3.39 -29.54
CA GLU A 396 -8.54 4.27 -28.37
C GLU A 396 -9.81 3.99 -27.56
N LYS A 397 -10.91 3.60 -28.24
CA LYS A 397 -12.18 3.33 -27.56
C LYS A 397 -12.08 2.11 -26.66
N GLU A 398 -11.39 1.08 -27.10
CA GLU A 398 -11.15 -0.14 -26.32
C GLU A 398 -10.26 0.17 -25.09
N ALA A 399 -9.15 0.89 -25.30
CA ALA A 399 -8.26 1.33 -24.22
C ALA A 399 -9.02 2.14 -23.16
N ARG A 400 -9.87 3.04 -23.59
CA ARG A 400 -10.70 3.85 -22.71
C ARG A 400 -11.73 3.02 -21.94
N THR A 401 -12.40 2.08 -22.59
CA THR A 401 -13.38 1.21 -21.94
C THR A 401 -12.74 0.37 -20.85
N ILE A 402 -11.55 -0.20 -21.10
CA ILE A 402 -10.79 -0.96 -20.11
C ILE A 402 -10.46 -0.09 -18.89
N SER A 403 -9.94 1.13 -19.11
CA SER A 403 -9.58 2.03 -18.01
C SER A 403 -10.81 2.50 -17.21
N GLU A 404 -11.95 2.78 -17.87
CA GLU A 404 -13.20 3.15 -17.21
C GLU A 404 -13.75 1.99 -16.36
N THR A 405 -13.65 0.74 -16.84
CA THR A 405 -14.03 -0.46 -16.08
C THR A 405 -13.15 -0.60 -14.83
N TYR A 406 -11.84 -0.42 -14.98
CA TYR A 406 -10.90 -0.47 -13.87
C TYR A 406 -11.22 0.58 -12.78
N ILE A 407 -11.51 1.82 -13.19
CA ILE A 407 -11.91 2.90 -12.28
C ILE A 407 -13.23 2.57 -11.56
N SER A 408 -14.22 2.01 -12.26
CA SER A 408 -15.52 1.70 -11.67
C SER A 408 -15.41 0.58 -10.62
N GLN A 409 -14.67 -0.48 -10.91
CA GLN A 409 -14.42 -1.55 -9.95
C GLN A 409 -13.60 -1.09 -8.73
N GLY A 410 -12.60 -0.22 -8.94
CA GLY A 410 -11.84 0.39 -7.84
C GLY A 410 -12.74 1.22 -6.91
N LYS A 411 -13.69 1.98 -7.47
CA LYS A 411 -14.68 2.72 -6.68
C LYS A 411 -15.65 1.80 -5.93
N GLU A 412 -16.10 0.72 -6.53
CA GLU A 412 -16.97 -0.27 -5.88
C GLU A 412 -16.27 -0.96 -4.71
N LYS A 413 -15.00 -1.38 -4.88
CA LYS A 413 -14.18 -1.94 -3.79
C LYS A 413 -14.02 -0.95 -2.63
N LEU A 414 -13.70 0.32 -2.92
CA LEU A 414 -13.60 1.38 -1.91
C LEU A 414 -14.91 1.63 -1.16
N LEU A 415 -16.04 1.61 -1.85
CA LEU A 415 -17.36 1.79 -1.24
C LEU A 415 -17.76 0.59 -0.38
N ALA A 416 -17.42 -0.62 -0.79
CA ALA A 416 -17.65 -1.85 -0.02
C ALA A 416 -16.82 -1.85 1.28
N ASP A 417 -15.53 -1.52 1.20
CA ASP A 417 -14.63 -1.39 2.36
C ASP A 417 -15.09 -0.30 3.35
N THR A 418 -15.64 0.80 2.82
CA THR A 418 -16.15 1.90 3.64
C THR A 418 -17.46 1.51 4.34
N LYS A 419 -18.35 0.75 3.68
CA LYS A 419 -19.59 0.24 4.28
C LYS A 419 -19.32 -0.77 5.40
N GLN A 420 -18.31 -1.63 5.27
CA GLN A 420 -17.92 -2.59 6.32
C GLN A 420 -17.36 -1.91 7.58
N ARG A 421 -16.78 -0.72 7.47
CA ARG A 421 -16.14 0.02 8.58
C ARG A 421 -17.10 0.89 9.41
N MET A 422 -18.38 0.97 9.08
CA MET A 422 -19.38 1.75 9.82
C MET A 422 -20.29 0.85 10.67
N SER A 423 -19.73 0.16 11.66
CA SER A 423 -20.53 -0.47 12.71
C SER A 423 -20.73 0.49 13.91
N LEU A 424 -21.76 0.22 14.73
CA LEU A 424 -22.01 1.00 15.96
C LEU A 424 -20.83 0.91 16.96
N ASP A 425 -20.08 -0.18 16.94
CA ASP A 425 -18.88 -0.37 17.76
C ASP A 425 -17.73 0.53 17.31
N ASP A 426 -17.62 0.81 16.00
CA ASP A 426 -16.66 1.78 15.45
C ASP A 426 -17.03 3.22 15.83
N LEU A 427 -18.33 3.52 15.94
CA LEU A 427 -18.79 4.84 16.41
C LEU A 427 -18.46 5.04 17.89
N TYR A 428 -18.55 3.98 18.70
CA TYR A 428 -18.16 4.01 20.12
C TYR A 428 -16.65 4.18 20.30
N SER A 429 -15.86 3.50 19.49
CA SER A 429 -14.39 3.65 19.46
C SER A 429 -13.97 5.03 18.96
N GLN A 430 -14.66 5.62 17.98
CA GLN A 430 -14.43 7.01 17.53
C GLN A 430 -14.81 8.04 18.61
N ILE A 431 -15.83 7.80 19.43
CA ILE A 431 -16.20 8.68 20.54
C ILE A 431 -15.18 8.59 21.69
N GLN A 432 -14.64 7.39 21.97
CA GLN A 432 -13.51 7.22 22.89
C GLN A 432 -12.20 7.80 22.33
N ALA A 433 -12.00 7.76 21.02
CA ALA A 433 -10.87 8.35 20.31
C ALA A 433 -10.89 9.89 20.24
N GLY A 434 -11.87 10.55 20.84
CA GLY A 434 -11.99 12.02 20.88
C GLY A 434 -10.78 12.77 21.49
N ASN A 435 -9.81 12.04 22.05
CA ASN A 435 -8.53 12.57 22.53
C ASN A 435 -7.35 12.30 21.58
N LEU A 436 -7.56 11.59 20.44
CA LEU A 436 -6.49 11.32 19.48
C LEU A 436 -6.16 12.60 18.72
N LYS A 437 -4.88 12.99 18.76
CA LYS A 437 -4.36 14.10 17.96
C LYS A 437 -4.13 13.60 16.53
N GLU A 438 -4.63 14.32 15.52
CA GLU A 438 -4.41 14.00 14.11
C GLU A 438 -3.32 14.90 13.50
N LEU A 439 -2.27 14.30 12.95
CA LEU A 439 -1.31 14.98 12.11
C LEU A 439 -1.69 14.75 10.64
N LYS A 440 -2.22 15.78 9.98
CA LYS A 440 -2.65 15.70 8.59
C LYS A 440 -1.51 16.07 7.67
N ILE A 441 -1.29 15.26 6.64
CA ILE A 441 -0.21 15.45 5.68
C ILE A 441 -0.70 15.35 4.24
N ILE A 442 -0.04 16.11 3.36
CA ILE A 442 -0.14 15.99 1.89
C ILE A 442 1.24 15.62 1.38
N ILE A 443 1.34 14.58 0.56
CA ILE A 443 2.60 14.06 0.05
C ILE A 443 2.68 14.29 -1.45
N LYS A 444 3.77 14.89 -1.91
CA LYS A 444 4.11 15.02 -3.33
C LYS A 444 5.54 14.54 -3.55
N ALA A 445 5.75 13.74 -4.60
CA ALA A 445 7.08 13.25 -4.96
C ALA A 445 7.31 13.30 -6.47
N ASP A 446 8.54 13.05 -6.88
CA ASP A 446 8.95 12.99 -8.28
C ASP A 446 8.35 11.80 -9.01
N VAL A 447 8.34 10.62 -8.39
CA VAL A 447 7.87 9.35 -8.95
C VAL A 447 6.85 8.65 -8.04
N GLN A 448 6.02 7.79 -8.64
CA GLN A 448 4.93 7.10 -7.94
C GLN A 448 5.42 6.21 -6.80
N GLY A 449 6.50 5.46 -7.02
CA GLY A 449 7.06 4.60 -5.99
C GLY A 449 7.60 5.37 -4.78
N SER A 450 8.16 6.58 -4.97
CA SER A 450 8.56 7.47 -3.88
C SER A 450 7.35 7.95 -3.07
N VAL A 451 6.23 8.26 -3.73
CA VAL A 451 4.96 8.62 -3.05
C VAL A 451 4.50 7.49 -2.14
N GLU A 452 4.48 6.25 -2.67
CA GLU A 452 4.08 5.05 -1.91
C GLU A 452 4.99 4.82 -0.70
N ALA A 453 6.31 4.88 -0.90
CA ALA A 453 7.30 4.64 0.14
C ALA A 453 7.21 5.66 1.28
N VAL A 454 7.15 6.95 0.96
CA VAL A 454 7.00 8.03 1.95
C VAL A 454 5.68 7.88 2.70
N LYS A 455 4.58 7.66 1.97
CA LYS A 455 3.25 7.45 2.58
C LYS A 455 3.25 6.28 3.57
N GLN A 456 3.74 5.10 3.15
CA GLN A 456 3.76 3.91 4.00
C GLN A 456 4.66 4.10 5.22
N SER A 457 5.84 4.71 5.05
CA SER A 457 6.79 4.96 6.14
C SER A 457 6.23 5.92 7.17
N LEU A 458 5.58 7.01 6.74
CA LEU A 458 4.98 7.97 7.65
C LEU A 458 3.75 7.41 8.36
N LEU A 459 2.90 6.65 7.67
CA LEU A 459 1.75 6.00 8.31
C LEU A 459 2.15 4.99 9.39
N LYS A 460 3.30 4.30 9.25
CA LYS A 460 3.84 3.39 10.27
C LYS A 460 4.24 4.09 11.57
N LEU A 461 4.51 5.40 11.55
CA LEU A 461 4.82 6.18 12.76
C LEU A 461 3.60 6.44 13.64
N SER A 462 2.38 6.24 13.12
CA SER A 462 1.14 6.43 13.90
C SER A 462 1.16 5.59 15.17
N ASN A 463 0.78 6.19 16.28
CA ASN A 463 0.67 5.56 17.59
C ASN A 463 -0.72 5.80 18.21
N ASP A 464 -0.95 5.27 19.42
CA ASP A 464 -2.25 5.36 20.12
C ASP A 464 -2.63 6.81 20.56
N GLU A 465 -1.70 7.77 20.52
CA GLU A 465 -1.93 9.16 20.93
C GLU A 465 -1.98 10.12 19.74
N VAL A 466 -1.20 9.85 18.67
CA VAL A 466 -1.12 10.68 17.46
C VAL A 466 -1.26 9.80 16.23
N VAL A 467 -2.27 10.08 15.40
CA VAL A 467 -2.50 9.37 14.14
C VAL A 467 -2.11 10.26 12.96
N ILE A 468 -1.27 9.74 12.07
CA ILE A 468 -0.94 10.41 10.81
C ILE A 468 -2.03 10.10 9.79
N LYS A 469 -2.61 11.16 9.20
CA LYS A 469 -3.64 11.05 8.18
C LYS A 469 -3.18 11.68 6.87
N CYS A 470 -2.91 10.86 5.88
CA CYS A 470 -2.60 11.33 4.53
C CYS A 470 -3.90 11.77 3.83
N ILE A 471 -4.05 13.09 3.62
CA ILE A 471 -5.21 13.69 2.95
C ILE A 471 -5.11 13.50 1.44
N HIS A 472 -3.93 13.74 0.88
CA HIS A 472 -3.66 13.59 -0.55
C HIS A 472 -2.22 13.13 -0.76
N ALA A 473 -2.03 12.27 -1.75
CA ALA A 473 -0.72 11.83 -2.20
C ALA A 473 -0.69 11.81 -3.73
N GLY A 474 0.39 12.27 -4.33
CA GLY A 474 0.47 12.29 -5.80
C GLY A 474 1.83 12.68 -6.33
N VAL A 475 2.02 12.43 -7.61
CA VAL A 475 3.26 12.69 -8.35
C VAL A 475 3.28 14.10 -8.93
N GLY A 476 4.45 14.69 -9.01
CA GLY A 476 4.71 15.98 -9.62
C GLY A 476 4.98 17.10 -8.64
N ALA A 477 5.18 18.32 -9.15
CA ALA A 477 5.48 19.50 -8.35
C ALA A 477 4.30 19.90 -7.44
N ILE A 478 4.61 20.52 -6.30
CA ILE A 478 3.60 21.11 -5.43
C ILE A 478 2.99 22.32 -6.15
N ASN A 479 1.67 22.33 -6.32
CA ASN A 479 0.92 23.36 -7.02
C ASN A 479 -0.01 24.14 -6.07
N GLU A 480 -0.66 25.19 -6.60
CA GLU A 480 -1.59 26.04 -5.85
C GLU A 480 -2.74 25.26 -5.20
N SER A 481 -3.29 24.24 -5.90
CA SER A 481 -4.39 23.43 -5.39
C SER A 481 -3.97 22.58 -4.17
N ASP A 482 -2.72 22.12 -4.14
CA ASP A 482 -2.18 21.38 -3.00
C ASP A 482 -2.07 22.27 -1.76
N ILE A 483 -1.68 23.56 -1.94
CA ILE A 483 -1.59 24.52 -0.84
C ILE A 483 -2.98 24.90 -0.32
N ILE A 484 -3.95 25.12 -1.22
CA ILE A 484 -5.34 25.39 -0.83
C ILE A 484 -5.92 24.22 -0.03
N LEU A 485 -5.66 22.98 -0.47
CA LEU A 485 -6.10 21.80 0.24
C LEU A 485 -5.42 21.68 1.61
N ALA A 486 -4.14 22.02 1.68
CA ALA A 486 -3.38 22.01 2.95
C ALA A 486 -3.91 23.06 3.93
N SER A 487 -4.15 24.30 3.49
CA SER A 487 -4.76 25.38 4.29
C SER A 487 -6.14 24.97 4.79
N ALA A 488 -7.02 24.48 3.92
CA ALA A 488 -8.38 24.04 4.29
C ALA A 488 -8.41 22.86 5.27
N SER A 489 -7.40 21.99 5.23
CA SER A 489 -7.32 20.77 6.04
C SER A 489 -6.43 20.93 7.29
N ASN A 490 -5.73 22.05 7.42
CA ASN A 490 -4.64 22.26 8.39
C ASN A 490 -3.60 21.14 8.30
N ALA A 491 -3.09 20.90 7.10
CA ALA A 491 -2.16 19.83 6.79
C ALA A 491 -0.76 20.36 6.46
N ILE A 492 0.27 19.58 6.77
CA ILE A 492 1.66 19.84 6.36
C ILE A 492 1.87 19.29 4.95
N VAL A 493 2.52 20.04 4.09
CA VAL A 493 2.88 19.58 2.74
C VAL A 493 4.30 19.03 2.73
N ILE A 494 4.44 17.77 2.37
CA ILE A 494 5.72 17.06 2.27
C ILE A 494 6.06 16.88 0.80
N GLY A 495 7.15 17.51 0.38
CA GLY A 495 7.70 17.37 -0.97
C GLY A 495 8.95 16.48 -0.94
N PHE A 496 8.94 15.37 -1.68
CA PHE A 496 10.07 14.46 -1.78
C PHE A 496 10.72 14.53 -3.16
N ASN A 497 12.00 14.92 -3.19
CA ASN A 497 12.81 15.14 -4.40
C ASN A 497 12.20 16.11 -5.44
N ILE A 498 11.29 16.98 -5.01
CA ILE A 498 10.61 17.97 -5.85
C ILE A 498 10.78 19.38 -5.30
N ARG A 499 10.35 20.37 -6.10
CA ARG A 499 10.29 21.76 -5.67
C ARG A 499 8.89 22.31 -5.90
N PRO A 500 8.38 23.21 -5.05
CA PRO A 500 7.13 23.90 -5.29
C PRO A 500 7.25 24.81 -6.51
N ASP A 501 6.13 25.01 -7.19
CA ASP A 501 6.04 26.07 -8.21
C ASP A 501 6.14 27.44 -7.53
N ALA A 502 6.60 28.45 -8.27
CA ALA A 502 6.83 29.79 -7.70
C ALA A 502 5.55 30.36 -7.05
N ARG A 503 4.40 30.21 -7.72
CA ARG A 503 3.10 30.65 -7.19
C ARG A 503 2.65 29.85 -5.96
N ALA A 504 2.89 28.54 -5.95
CA ALA A 504 2.59 27.69 -4.80
C ALA A 504 3.40 28.08 -3.58
N LYS A 505 4.68 28.49 -3.77
CA LYS A 505 5.52 28.99 -2.70
C LYS A 505 5.00 30.31 -2.11
N ASP A 506 4.70 31.29 -2.97
CA ASP A 506 4.16 32.59 -2.55
C ASP A 506 2.82 32.41 -1.81
N MET A 507 1.97 31.47 -2.28
CA MET A 507 0.70 31.14 -1.64
C MET A 507 0.92 30.44 -0.28
N ALA A 508 1.86 29.51 -0.17
CA ALA A 508 2.18 28.85 1.11
C ALA A 508 2.62 29.87 2.17
N ASP A 509 3.48 30.82 1.79
CA ASP A 509 3.93 31.90 2.67
C ASP A 509 2.77 32.81 3.10
N SER A 510 1.80 33.10 2.20
CA SER A 510 0.63 33.95 2.49
C SER A 510 -0.43 33.26 3.35
N GLU A 511 -0.66 31.95 3.14
CA GLU A 511 -1.65 31.15 3.87
C GLU A 511 -1.07 30.52 5.14
N GLY A 512 0.23 30.65 5.40
CA GLY A 512 0.91 30.09 6.56
C GLY A 512 0.97 28.54 6.55
N VAL A 513 1.01 27.94 5.35
CA VAL A 513 1.10 26.49 5.19
C VAL A 513 2.55 26.03 5.32
N ASP A 514 2.83 25.08 6.20
CA ASP A 514 4.17 24.49 6.35
C ASP A 514 4.47 23.53 5.18
N VAL A 515 5.49 23.87 4.41
CA VAL A 515 5.97 23.09 3.25
C VAL A 515 7.37 22.60 3.53
N ARG A 516 7.50 21.28 3.70
CA ARG A 516 8.77 20.61 3.99
C ARG A 516 9.28 19.87 2.77
N LEU A 517 10.54 20.08 2.42
CA LEU A 517 11.18 19.49 1.23
C LEU A 517 12.33 18.57 1.64
N TYR A 518 12.24 17.32 1.19
CA TYR A 518 13.24 16.29 1.52
C TYR A 518 13.80 15.67 0.25
N ARG A 519 15.05 15.21 0.33
CA ARG A 519 15.71 14.42 -0.71
C ARG A 519 16.07 13.02 -0.24
N VAL A 520 16.11 12.83 1.07
CA VAL A 520 16.43 11.55 1.73
C VAL A 520 15.26 11.22 2.65
N ILE A 521 14.73 10.00 2.55
CA ILE A 521 13.52 9.58 3.25
C ILE A 521 13.69 9.58 4.77
N TYR A 522 14.90 9.30 5.27
CA TYR A 522 15.19 9.30 6.70
C TYR A 522 14.93 10.67 7.34
N ASN A 523 15.31 11.75 6.65
CA ASN A 523 15.09 13.10 7.17
C ASN A 523 13.60 13.43 7.29
N ALA A 524 12.79 12.94 6.36
CA ALA A 524 11.33 13.11 6.42
C ALA A 524 10.73 12.34 7.61
N ILE A 525 11.21 11.13 7.86
CA ILE A 525 10.75 10.28 8.97
C ILE A 525 11.14 10.93 10.32
N GLU A 526 12.38 11.37 10.48
CA GLU A 526 12.90 12.00 11.70
C GLU A 526 12.17 13.32 12.04
N ASP A 527 11.94 14.17 11.04
CA ASP A 527 11.24 15.44 11.22
C ASP A 527 9.77 15.24 11.62
N ILE A 528 9.09 14.28 11.01
CA ILE A 528 7.68 13.98 11.33
C ILE A 528 7.57 13.29 12.69
N ASP A 529 8.47 12.39 13.05
CA ASP A 529 8.54 11.78 14.37
C ASP A 529 8.77 12.85 15.46
N SER A 530 9.67 13.80 15.20
CA SER A 530 9.93 14.95 16.08
C SER A 530 8.69 15.85 16.20
N ALA A 531 7.97 16.09 15.10
CA ALA A 531 6.73 16.87 15.11
C ALA A 531 5.63 16.16 15.92
N MET A 532 5.49 14.84 15.78
CA MET A 532 4.54 14.04 16.57
C MET A 532 4.86 14.10 18.07
N LYS A 533 6.15 13.94 18.44
CA LYS A 533 6.60 14.07 19.84
C LYS A 533 6.27 15.44 20.42
N GLY A 534 6.44 16.50 19.62
CA GLY A 534 6.08 17.87 20.01
C GLY A 534 4.57 18.11 20.16
N MET A 535 3.73 17.28 19.54
CA MET A 535 2.27 17.33 19.72
C MET A 535 1.78 16.65 21.02
N LEU A 536 2.59 15.75 21.60
CA LEU A 536 2.21 15.02 22.81
C LEU A 536 2.13 15.95 24.02
N ASP A 537 1.23 15.65 24.94
CA ASP A 537 1.17 16.39 26.19
C ASP A 537 2.39 16.05 27.04
N PRO A 538 2.96 17.04 27.74
CA PRO A 538 4.15 16.82 28.56
C PRO A 538 3.88 15.80 29.67
N ILE A 539 4.79 14.85 29.85
CA ILE A 539 4.75 13.94 31.01
C ILE A 539 5.42 14.64 32.17
N TYR A 540 4.68 14.74 33.28
CA TYR A 540 5.23 15.25 34.52
C TYR A 540 5.56 14.08 35.43
N GLU A 541 6.82 13.99 35.85
CA GLU A 541 7.25 13.04 36.89
C GLU A 541 7.45 13.78 38.22
N GLU A 542 7.09 13.10 39.29
CA GLU A 542 7.33 13.60 40.64
C GLU A 542 8.81 13.49 40.97
N LYS A 543 9.44 14.61 41.20
CA LYS A 543 10.83 14.66 41.67
C LYS A 543 10.85 15.11 43.13
N ILE A 544 11.27 14.21 44.01
CA ILE A 544 11.50 14.57 45.43
C ILE A 544 12.64 15.55 45.49
N ILE A 545 12.43 16.72 46.10
CA ILE A 545 13.37 17.81 46.24
C ILE A 545 13.96 17.92 47.64
N GLY A 546 13.33 17.31 48.65
CA GLY A 546 13.86 17.30 50.00
C GLY A 546 12.89 16.73 51.04
N HIS A 547 13.43 16.39 52.20
CA HIS A 547 12.69 15.88 53.33
C HIS A 547 12.86 16.81 54.54
N ALA A 548 11.81 16.97 55.35
CA ALA A 548 11.86 17.69 56.59
C ALA A 548 11.07 16.97 57.68
N GLU A 549 11.39 17.23 58.92
CA GLU A 549 10.72 16.71 60.11
C GLU A 549 10.13 17.88 60.93
N ILE A 550 8.89 17.69 61.36
CA ILE A 550 8.22 18.68 62.22
C ILE A 550 8.70 18.52 63.66
N ARG A 551 9.39 19.54 64.17
CA ARG A 551 9.94 19.54 65.54
C ARG A 551 9.04 20.22 66.53
N GLN A 552 8.23 21.20 66.08
CA GLN A 552 7.37 21.98 66.96
C GLN A 552 6.18 22.60 66.19
N THR A 553 5.07 22.71 66.81
CA THR A 553 3.86 23.30 66.21
C THR A 553 3.50 24.61 66.89
N TYR A 554 3.16 25.65 66.11
CA TYR A 554 2.75 26.96 66.62
C TYR A 554 1.37 27.35 66.07
N LYS A 555 0.48 27.77 66.96
CA LYS A 555 -0.84 28.31 66.53
C LYS A 555 -0.77 29.83 66.42
N ALA A 556 -0.96 30.34 65.19
CA ALA A 556 -0.96 31.77 64.91
C ALA A 556 -2.37 32.25 64.54
N SER A 557 -2.87 33.26 65.24
CA SER A 557 -4.19 33.83 64.97
C SER A 557 -4.22 34.45 63.55
N GLY A 558 -5.13 33.95 62.69
CA GLY A 558 -5.32 34.43 61.33
C GLY A 558 -4.51 33.67 60.21
N ILE A 559 -3.54 32.83 60.61
CA ILE A 559 -2.70 32.07 59.62
C ILE A 559 -2.90 30.55 59.76
N GLY A 560 -3.38 30.10 60.92
CA GLY A 560 -3.56 28.67 61.21
C GLY A 560 -2.37 28.08 62.00
N VAL A 561 -2.09 26.81 61.80
CA VAL A 561 -0.98 26.09 62.44
C VAL A 561 0.26 26.23 61.60
N ILE A 562 1.34 26.71 62.21
CA ILE A 562 2.69 26.78 61.61
C ILE A 562 3.47 25.57 62.09
N ALA A 563 3.94 24.75 61.16
CA ALA A 563 4.82 23.64 61.43
C ALA A 563 6.29 24.15 61.49
N GLY A 564 6.88 24.16 62.65
CA GLY A 564 8.32 24.40 62.84
C GLY A 564 9.10 23.16 62.47
N SER A 565 9.61 23.15 61.25
CA SER A 565 10.22 21.96 60.64
C SER A 565 11.73 22.17 60.48
N TYR A 566 12.46 21.06 60.51
CA TYR A 566 13.87 21.00 60.25
C TYR A 566 14.13 20.25 58.96
N VAL A 567 14.84 20.83 57.97
CA VAL A 567 15.13 20.22 56.70
C VAL A 567 16.26 19.19 56.85
N LEU A 568 15.94 17.91 56.64
CA LEU A 568 16.85 16.79 56.81
C LEU A 568 17.83 16.70 55.61
N ASP A 569 17.27 16.73 54.41
CA ASP A 569 18.01 16.67 53.17
C ASP A 569 17.36 17.54 52.06
N GLY A 570 18.10 17.76 50.97
CA GLY A 570 17.64 18.48 49.82
C GLY A 570 17.40 19.96 50.01
N THR A 571 16.42 20.50 49.27
CA THR A 571 16.03 21.94 49.34
C THR A 571 14.52 22.01 49.16
N ILE A 572 13.84 22.67 50.09
CA ILE A 572 12.40 22.85 50.03
C ILE A 572 12.06 24.21 49.45
N ASN A 573 11.31 24.24 48.36
CA ASN A 573 10.90 25.46 47.69
C ASN A 573 9.50 25.90 48.15
N ARG A 574 9.24 27.23 48.12
CA ARG A 574 7.93 27.79 48.54
C ARG A 574 6.73 27.22 47.73
N ASN A 575 6.94 26.92 46.47
CA ASN A 575 5.86 26.49 45.54
C ASN A 575 5.78 24.96 45.35
N CYS A 576 6.51 24.20 46.17
CA CYS A 576 6.48 22.74 46.06
C CYS A 576 5.20 22.13 46.59
N SER A 577 4.91 20.92 46.14
CA SER A 577 3.90 20.05 46.77
C SER A 577 4.57 19.27 47.89
N VAL A 578 3.79 18.92 48.90
CA VAL A 578 4.30 18.22 50.08
C VAL A 578 3.38 17.06 50.44
N ARG A 579 3.98 15.98 50.92
CA ARG A 579 3.32 14.85 51.57
C ARG A 579 3.73 14.84 53.03
N ILE A 580 2.74 14.68 53.91
CA ILE A 580 2.98 14.56 55.36
C ILE A 580 2.66 13.13 55.75
N THR A 581 3.62 12.45 56.38
CA THR A 581 3.45 11.09 56.90
C THR A 581 3.63 11.08 58.41
N ARG A 582 2.72 10.36 59.11
CA ARG A 582 2.79 10.11 60.56
C ARG A 582 2.87 8.60 60.78
N GLU A 583 3.92 8.14 61.48
CA GLU A 583 4.15 6.72 61.72
C GLU A 583 4.11 5.85 60.43
N GLY A 584 4.56 6.40 59.31
CA GLY A 584 4.55 5.74 57.99
C GLY A 584 3.23 5.80 57.23
N ASN A 585 2.16 6.43 57.79
CA ASN A 585 0.89 6.59 57.10
C ASN A 585 0.77 8.00 56.48
N LEU A 586 0.35 8.11 55.25
CA LEU A 586 0.11 9.38 54.57
C LEU A 586 -1.12 10.04 55.17
N ILE A 587 -0.95 11.27 55.73
CA ILE A 587 -2.00 12.03 56.36
C ILE A 587 -2.49 13.16 55.45
N PHE A 588 -1.57 13.80 54.72
CA PHE A 588 -1.87 14.94 53.87
C PHE A 588 -1.00 14.95 52.62
N GLU A 589 -1.60 15.33 51.51
CA GLU A 589 -0.94 15.64 50.28
C GLU A 589 -1.52 16.93 49.69
N GLY A 590 -0.66 17.92 49.44
CA GLY A 590 -1.12 19.23 48.97
C GLY A 590 0.02 20.23 48.78
N LYS A 591 -0.35 21.50 48.63
CA LYS A 591 0.62 22.58 48.41
C LYS A 591 1.04 23.27 49.68
N LEU A 592 2.25 23.82 49.65
CA LEU A 592 2.74 24.67 50.72
C LEU A 592 2.15 26.09 50.56
N ALA A 593 1.41 26.59 51.57
CA ALA A 593 0.83 27.92 51.56
C ALA A 593 1.90 29.01 51.83
N SER A 594 2.80 28.77 52.78
CA SER A 594 3.92 29.67 53.03
C SER A 594 5.15 28.94 53.58
N LEU A 595 6.30 29.48 53.26
CA LEU A 595 7.61 29.03 53.77
C LEU A 595 8.34 30.21 54.39
N LYS A 596 8.65 30.11 55.66
CA LYS A 596 9.28 31.19 56.43
C LYS A 596 10.56 30.69 57.12
N ARG A 597 11.51 31.56 57.26
CA ARG A 597 12.69 31.36 58.12
C ARG A 597 12.72 32.48 59.16
N PHE A 598 12.55 32.11 60.42
CA PHE A 598 12.27 33.03 61.52
C PHE A 598 10.97 33.85 61.29
N LYS A 599 11.06 35.10 60.87
CA LYS A 599 9.91 35.97 60.56
C LYS A 599 9.78 36.35 59.10
N ASP A 600 10.80 36.00 58.29
CA ASP A 600 10.93 36.41 56.89
C ASP A 600 10.41 35.33 55.95
N ASP A 601 9.65 35.70 54.90
CA ASP A 601 9.25 34.83 53.83
C ASP A 601 10.47 34.52 52.94
N VAL A 602 10.76 33.24 52.70
CA VAL A 602 11.88 32.78 51.90
C VAL A 602 11.40 31.99 50.69
N LYS A 603 12.18 32.00 49.62
CA LYS A 603 11.87 31.25 48.38
C LYS A 603 12.27 29.78 48.51
N GLU A 604 13.36 29.50 49.22
CA GLU A 604 13.91 28.16 49.39
C GLU A 604 14.58 28.03 50.78
N VAL A 605 14.59 26.79 51.31
CA VAL A 605 15.34 26.45 52.53
C VAL A 605 16.15 25.17 52.24
N LYS A 606 17.46 25.20 52.51
CA LYS A 606 18.37 24.07 52.31
C LYS A 606 18.44 23.17 53.54
N SER A 607 18.95 21.96 53.34
CA SER A 607 19.22 20.99 54.41
C SER A 607 20.05 21.61 55.55
N GLY A 608 19.71 21.21 56.79
CA GLY A 608 20.37 21.69 58.03
C GLY A 608 19.82 23.00 58.61
N PHE A 609 18.76 23.54 58.03
CA PHE A 609 18.10 24.77 58.54
C PHE A 609 16.69 24.54 59.00
N GLU A 610 16.26 25.31 60.00
CA GLU A 610 14.92 25.34 60.49
C GLU A 610 14.06 26.30 59.67
N CYS A 611 12.79 25.94 59.47
CA CYS A 611 11.81 26.71 58.75
C CYS A 611 10.43 26.54 59.33
N GLY A 612 9.57 27.53 59.10
CA GLY A 612 8.13 27.46 59.42
C GLY A 612 7.36 27.22 58.14
N MET A 613 6.59 26.16 58.10
CA MET A 613 5.74 25.79 56.96
C MET A 613 4.25 25.94 57.33
N VAL A 614 3.46 26.43 56.41
CA VAL A 614 2.00 26.43 56.49
C VAL A 614 1.48 25.70 55.28
N PHE A 615 0.57 24.78 55.51
CA PHE A 615 -0.01 23.93 54.45
C PHE A 615 -1.36 24.48 54.00
N GLU A 616 -1.70 24.35 52.75
CA GLU A 616 -3.00 24.77 52.23
C GLU A 616 -4.11 23.82 52.74
N ASN A 617 -5.12 24.38 53.42
CA ASN A 617 -6.29 23.64 53.90
C ASN A 617 -6.02 22.47 54.88
N PHE A 618 -4.85 22.45 55.53
CA PHE A 618 -4.49 21.42 56.50
C PHE A 618 -3.91 22.02 57.78
N GLN A 619 -4.47 21.62 58.94
CA GLN A 619 -4.07 22.14 60.25
C GLN A 619 -3.77 21.05 61.29
N ASP A 620 -4.00 19.78 60.98
CA ASP A 620 -3.77 18.65 61.90
C ASP A 620 -2.33 18.14 61.80
N VAL A 621 -1.38 18.99 62.17
CA VAL A 621 0.06 18.78 62.16
C VAL A 621 0.52 18.44 63.55
N ALA A 622 1.34 17.38 63.71
CA ALA A 622 1.93 16.96 65.00
C ALA A 622 3.46 17.02 64.98
N GLU A 623 4.06 16.95 66.15
CA GLU A 623 5.52 16.79 66.28
C GLU A 623 5.90 15.38 65.82
N GLU A 624 7.07 15.24 65.20
CA GLU A 624 7.63 14.02 64.58
C GLU A 624 7.00 13.62 63.23
N ASP A 625 6.03 14.41 62.70
CA ASP A 625 5.53 14.18 61.34
C ASP A 625 6.66 14.42 60.32
N GLN A 626 6.76 13.53 59.33
CA GLN A 626 7.72 13.64 58.25
C GLN A 626 7.08 14.31 57.03
N ILE A 627 7.81 15.26 56.45
CA ILE A 627 7.43 15.99 55.26
C ILE A 627 8.34 15.60 54.10
N GLU A 628 7.74 15.11 53.04
CA GLU A 628 8.39 14.90 51.76
C GLU A 628 7.95 16.04 50.81
N ALA A 629 8.92 16.82 50.33
CA ALA A 629 8.64 17.88 49.36
C ALA A 629 9.01 17.39 47.95
N TYR A 630 8.08 17.59 47.01
CA TYR A 630 8.27 17.20 45.61
C TYR A 630 7.79 18.27 44.63
N GLU A 631 8.35 18.24 43.43
CA GLU A 631 7.96 19.09 42.30
C GLU A 631 7.62 18.21 41.10
N MET A 632 6.58 18.60 40.36
CA MET A 632 6.27 17.99 39.08
C MET A 632 7.21 18.57 38.02
N VAL A 633 8.13 17.76 37.53
CA VAL A 633 9.10 18.15 36.52
C VAL A 633 8.70 17.56 35.19
N GLU A 634 8.68 18.40 34.16
CA GLU A 634 8.45 17.95 32.80
C GLU A 634 9.63 17.08 32.33
N VAL A 635 9.34 15.83 31.95
CA VAL A 635 10.33 14.90 31.43
C VAL A 635 10.17 14.77 29.91
N PRO A 636 11.23 14.98 29.14
CA PRO A 636 11.17 14.78 27.71
C PRO A 636 10.85 13.31 27.39
N ARG A 637 9.82 13.07 26.59
CA ARG A 637 9.49 11.72 26.08
C ARG A 637 10.61 11.23 25.17
N LYS A 638 11.11 10.04 25.40
CA LYS A 638 12.14 9.38 24.57
C LYS A 638 11.56 8.79 23.31
#